data_141237f427dde0ae173585e06ac4520e
#
_entry.id   141237f427dde0ae173585e06ac4520e
#
_cell.length_a   1.000
_cell.length_b   1.000
_cell.length_c   1.000
_cell.angle_alpha   90.00
_cell.angle_beta   90.00
_cell.angle_gamma   90.00
#
_symmetry.space_group_name_H-M   'P 1'
#
loop_
_entity.id
_entity.type
_entity.pdbx_description
1 polymer ?
#
loop_
_entity_poly.entity_id
_entity_poly.type
_entity_poly.pdbx_seq_one_letter_code
_entity_poly.pdbx_strand_id
1 'polypeptide(L)'
;MKKYFLIIALFLIHALSFAQTGIIRGTLTDKQSEKPLVKATVELIGESDIADTTDVAGTFLLSNVPLGRQSVRVSFLGYESITVPDIEVTSGKDVIIAIALTERFNTLQEVVISGGNNKAKTVNKMAAVSARQFSTEEVNRYAGGRSDVARLASNFAGVSTADDSRNDIVIRGNSPSGLLWRLEGIPIPSPNHFSTLGTTGSPVSALNPNLLANSDFITSAFPAEYGNAIGGVFDLGLRKGNSNDYEYTVGVAAFPGLEAMAEGPLGKKGGSFLAAGRYGIIGPLGFAGSTAQPNYSDFSFNVDFGKGKLGNLSVFGILGTSNIDLIGKDVELDGDDLFATRDEDQFVTSGFSAFGAKHTIDVGSSSVLKTVVGYSSSKNGITEDRYYNLETPQENKIRFAKGENTENRFTFSALLNSKISNKLTFRTGVLLEFFSLKTNLWDRDRQADNDGDGYPDYVNLLNTTSNYSILQPYVMAQYRLSEKLTLNAGLHGQYFSLNEQAVAEPRAALTYAINNENSFSIGYGLHHQNVAAPLLFLNENRNGNLIQTNKDLDLVRSQHYVLGYDTRFADKWRAKVEVYYQAIDKAAVESTPTSYSSLTEGADFGFSIDKTSLVSKGKGFNQGIEFTLEKFFSKGYNVLFTSSIFDSKYKGSDNIERDSPFNNGYVINALGGKEFKIGKAQKNVFSINGKITTAGGRHYTPVDLSASIAEGYEIRNDLKAYSEQYDSYFRLDIKFAIKLNSSTKKSSHSFYVDFQNITNNNNVFTKSYNRVTQQVNQIDQIGFQPDFGYKYQF
;
A
#
# COMPACT_ATOMS: atom_id res chain seq x y z
N MET A 1 -8.19 -32.47 -60.75
CA MET A 1 -9.07 -31.60 -59.99
C MET A 1 -9.70 -32.25 -58.77
N LYS A 2 -10.32 -33.42 -58.80
CA LYS A 2 -10.98 -34.07 -57.66
C LYS A 2 -10.02 -34.40 -56.47
N LYS A 3 -8.74 -34.70 -56.66
CA LYS A 3 -7.79 -34.95 -55.58
C LYS A 3 -7.33 -33.71 -54.84
N TYR A 4 -7.26 -32.56 -55.49
CA TYR A 4 -6.96 -31.29 -54.82
C TYR A 4 -8.11 -30.74 -54.05
N PHE A 5 -9.35 -31.03 -54.49
CA PHE A 5 -10.55 -30.66 -53.74
C PHE A 5 -10.68 -31.44 -52.43
N LEU A 6 -10.29 -32.71 -52.43
CA LEU A 6 -10.28 -33.55 -51.23
C LEU A 6 -9.20 -33.12 -50.22
N ILE A 7 -8.05 -32.67 -50.70
CA ILE A 7 -6.95 -32.12 -49.82
C ILE A 7 -7.38 -30.76 -49.23
N ILE A 8 -8.01 -29.91 -50.00
CA ILE A 8 -8.55 -28.62 -49.53
C ILE A 8 -9.72 -28.84 -48.57
N ALA A 9 -10.58 -29.80 -48.78
CA ALA A 9 -11.66 -30.19 -47.85
C ALA A 9 -11.11 -30.80 -46.56
N LEU A 10 -10.05 -31.60 -46.62
CA LEU A 10 -9.36 -32.12 -45.42
C LEU A 10 -8.61 -31.04 -44.68
N PHE A 11 -8.02 -30.04 -45.33
CA PHE A 11 -7.46 -28.85 -44.67
C PHE A 11 -8.52 -27.96 -44.08
N LEU A 12 -9.71 -27.84 -44.66
CA LEU A 12 -10.84 -27.12 -44.13
C LEU A 12 -11.51 -27.82 -42.94
N ILE A 13 -11.46 -29.14 -42.85
CA ILE A 13 -11.95 -29.94 -41.73
C ILE A 13 -11.00 -29.85 -40.50
N HIS A 14 -9.69 -29.67 -40.75
CA HIS A 14 -8.72 -29.41 -39.66
C HIS A 14 -8.77 -27.99 -39.11
N ALA A 15 -9.55 -27.08 -39.70
CA ALA A 15 -9.85 -25.73 -39.21
C ALA A 15 -11.08 -25.68 -38.28
N LEU A 16 -11.54 -26.79 -37.73
CA LEU A 16 -12.35 -26.81 -36.53
C LEU A 16 -11.42 -26.35 -35.39
N SER A 17 -11.29 -25.04 -35.30
CA SER A 17 -10.64 -24.38 -34.16
C SER A 17 -11.39 -24.74 -32.90
N PHE A 18 -10.92 -25.70 -32.13
CA PHE A 18 -11.33 -25.82 -30.75
C PHE A 18 -11.01 -24.46 -30.11
N ALA A 19 -12.07 -23.72 -29.80
CA ALA A 19 -11.90 -22.48 -29.04
C ALA A 19 -11.20 -22.86 -27.74
N GLN A 20 -9.97 -22.39 -27.55
CA GLN A 20 -9.30 -22.66 -26.30
C GLN A 20 -10.08 -21.99 -25.19
N THR A 21 -10.39 -22.74 -24.15
CA THR A 21 -11.10 -22.33 -22.95
C THR A 21 -10.12 -22.16 -21.80
N GLY A 22 -10.51 -21.45 -20.78
CA GLY A 22 -9.77 -21.34 -19.54
C GLY A 22 -10.49 -22.03 -18.37
N ILE A 23 -9.97 -21.85 -17.19
CA ILE A 23 -10.46 -22.43 -15.95
C ILE A 23 -10.67 -21.33 -14.91
N ILE A 24 -11.81 -21.37 -14.22
CA ILE A 24 -12.04 -20.59 -12.99
C ILE A 24 -12.20 -21.59 -11.85
N ARG A 25 -11.37 -21.44 -10.84
CA ARG A 25 -11.45 -22.23 -9.61
C ARG A 25 -11.49 -21.30 -8.39
N GLY A 26 -11.96 -21.81 -7.28
CA GLY A 26 -11.98 -20.97 -6.09
C GLY A 26 -12.48 -21.67 -4.85
N THR A 27 -12.63 -20.86 -3.81
CA THR A 27 -13.16 -21.29 -2.52
C THR A 27 -14.35 -20.43 -2.13
N LEU A 28 -15.33 -21.05 -1.51
CA LEU A 28 -16.53 -20.41 -1.02
C LEU A 28 -16.64 -20.58 0.50
N THR A 29 -16.80 -19.48 1.22
CA THR A 29 -16.95 -19.48 2.68
C THR A 29 -18.16 -18.68 3.16
N ASP A 30 -18.61 -18.98 4.38
CA ASP A 30 -19.52 -18.10 5.11
C ASP A 30 -18.75 -16.86 5.60
N LYS A 31 -19.22 -15.69 5.23
CA LYS A 31 -18.57 -14.41 5.59
C LYS A 31 -18.50 -14.18 7.10
N GLN A 32 -19.42 -14.74 7.91
CA GLN A 32 -19.46 -14.55 9.36
C GLN A 32 -18.56 -15.54 10.11
N SER A 33 -18.65 -16.83 9.80
CA SER A 33 -17.84 -17.87 10.47
C SER A 33 -16.48 -18.10 9.81
N GLU A 34 -16.31 -17.66 8.56
CA GLU A 34 -15.15 -17.93 7.70
C GLU A 34 -14.98 -19.44 7.35
N LYS A 35 -16.01 -20.24 7.58
CA LYS A 35 -16.02 -21.67 7.28
C LYS A 35 -16.44 -21.96 5.84
N PRO A 36 -15.97 -23.08 5.26
CA PRO A 36 -16.36 -23.47 3.92
C PRO A 36 -17.86 -23.74 3.84
N LEU A 37 -18.47 -23.29 2.73
CA LEU A 37 -19.86 -23.62 2.36
C LEU A 37 -19.83 -24.81 1.40
N VAL A 38 -20.44 -25.91 1.82
CA VAL A 38 -20.46 -27.19 1.10
C VAL A 38 -21.74 -27.34 0.31
N LYS A 39 -21.67 -27.82 -0.95
CA LYS A 39 -22.80 -27.98 -1.87
C LYS A 39 -23.47 -26.65 -2.27
N ALA A 40 -22.73 -25.56 -2.26
CA ALA A 40 -23.18 -24.31 -2.84
C ALA A 40 -23.01 -24.34 -4.37
N THR A 41 -23.95 -23.75 -5.11
CA THR A 41 -23.92 -23.72 -6.56
C THR A 41 -23.11 -22.54 -7.06
N VAL A 42 -22.22 -22.80 -8.03
CA VAL A 42 -21.39 -21.82 -8.72
C VAL A 42 -21.63 -21.99 -10.21
N GLU A 43 -22.10 -20.95 -10.90
CA GLU A 43 -22.46 -21.02 -12.33
C GLU A 43 -21.88 -19.84 -13.11
N LEU A 44 -21.51 -20.08 -14.37
CA LEU A 44 -21.07 -19.04 -15.29
C LEU A 44 -22.29 -18.30 -15.84
N ILE A 45 -22.31 -16.98 -15.77
CA ILE A 45 -23.43 -16.20 -16.31
C ILE A 45 -23.34 -16.17 -17.84
N GLY A 46 -24.42 -16.57 -18.49
CA GLY A 46 -24.53 -16.64 -19.96
C GLY A 46 -24.25 -18.03 -20.56
N GLU A 47 -23.69 -18.95 -19.77
CA GLU A 47 -23.37 -20.33 -20.15
C GLU A 47 -23.81 -21.26 -19.01
N SER A 48 -25.12 -21.58 -18.93
CA SER A 48 -25.70 -22.34 -17.82
C SER A 48 -25.17 -23.76 -17.68
N ASP A 49 -24.58 -24.32 -18.74
CA ASP A 49 -23.95 -25.63 -18.74
C ASP A 49 -22.59 -25.67 -18.05
N ILE A 50 -22.00 -24.48 -17.77
CA ILE A 50 -20.75 -24.35 -17.03
C ILE A 50 -21.08 -24.01 -15.58
N ALA A 51 -21.26 -25.06 -14.78
CA ALA A 51 -21.58 -24.93 -13.36
C ALA A 51 -20.88 -26.03 -12.56
N ASP A 52 -20.69 -25.76 -11.26
CA ASP A 52 -20.15 -26.71 -10.30
C ASP A 52 -20.79 -26.53 -8.92
N THR A 53 -20.60 -27.50 -8.04
CA THR A 53 -21.00 -27.41 -6.63
C THR A 53 -19.79 -27.55 -5.71
N THR A 54 -19.73 -26.70 -4.69
CA THR A 54 -18.60 -26.72 -3.77
C THR A 54 -18.48 -28.02 -2.98
N ASP A 55 -17.27 -28.52 -2.85
CA ASP A 55 -16.90 -29.74 -2.10
C ASP A 55 -16.84 -29.48 -0.56
N VAL A 56 -16.37 -30.47 0.19
CA VAL A 56 -16.24 -30.41 1.68
C VAL A 56 -15.23 -29.35 2.16
N ALA A 57 -14.34 -28.92 1.30
CA ALA A 57 -13.39 -27.82 1.57
C ALA A 57 -13.93 -26.47 1.09
N GLY A 58 -15.15 -26.43 0.50
CA GLY A 58 -15.73 -25.26 -0.11
C GLY A 58 -15.08 -24.90 -1.46
N THR A 59 -14.35 -25.83 -2.09
CA THR A 59 -13.70 -25.58 -3.40
C THR A 59 -14.63 -25.90 -4.56
N PHE A 60 -14.44 -25.18 -5.67
CA PHE A 60 -15.15 -25.39 -6.93
C PHE A 60 -14.23 -25.25 -8.13
N LEU A 61 -14.64 -25.82 -9.26
CA LEU A 61 -13.91 -25.81 -10.52
C LEU A 61 -14.87 -25.62 -11.72
N LEU A 62 -14.81 -24.48 -12.39
CA LEU A 62 -15.47 -24.27 -13.67
C LEU A 62 -14.45 -24.49 -14.80
N SER A 63 -14.65 -25.55 -15.57
CA SER A 63 -13.84 -25.91 -16.74
C SER A 63 -14.51 -25.41 -18.03
N ASN A 64 -13.74 -25.35 -19.10
CA ASN A 64 -14.22 -24.91 -20.43
C ASN A 64 -14.78 -23.49 -20.47
N VAL A 65 -14.30 -22.61 -19.59
CA VAL A 65 -14.77 -21.23 -19.51
C VAL A 65 -14.27 -20.45 -20.74
N PRO A 66 -15.12 -19.72 -21.46
CA PRO A 66 -14.71 -18.89 -22.58
C PRO A 66 -13.66 -17.84 -22.16
N LEU A 67 -12.66 -17.59 -23.03
CA LEU A 67 -11.63 -16.57 -22.76
C LEU A 67 -12.21 -15.15 -22.76
N GLY A 68 -11.59 -14.28 -21.99
CA GLY A 68 -12.01 -12.89 -21.81
C GLY A 68 -12.75 -12.65 -20.50
N ARG A 69 -13.56 -11.60 -20.45
CA ARG A 69 -14.29 -11.21 -19.24
C ARG A 69 -15.53 -12.08 -19.02
N GLN A 70 -15.57 -12.70 -17.85
CA GLN A 70 -16.63 -13.60 -17.41
C GLN A 70 -17.24 -13.14 -16.09
N SER A 71 -18.44 -13.63 -15.77
CA SER A 71 -19.09 -13.37 -14.49
C SER A 71 -19.61 -14.67 -13.92
N VAL A 72 -19.42 -14.86 -12.63
CA VAL A 72 -19.84 -16.07 -11.92
C VAL A 72 -20.92 -15.72 -10.91
N ARG A 73 -22.05 -16.46 -10.94
CA ARG A 73 -23.07 -16.38 -9.90
C ARG A 73 -22.84 -17.47 -8.87
N VAL A 74 -23.00 -17.12 -7.62
CA VAL A 74 -22.88 -18.06 -6.50
C VAL A 74 -24.14 -18.00 -5.65
N SER A 75 -24.71 -19.15 -5.34
CA SER A 75 -25.91 -19.27 -4.51
C SER A 75 -25.81 -20.43 -3.53
N PHE A 76 -26.39 -20.23 -2.35
CA PHE A 76 -26.53 -21.24 -1.32
C PHE A 76 -27.80 -21.01 -0.50
N LEU A 77 -28.46 -22.10 -0.09
CA LEU A 77 -29.71 -22.00 0.66
C LEU A 77 -29.49 -21.26 2.00
N GLY A 78 -30.31 -20.25 2.27
CA GLY A 78 -30.21 -19.42 3.48
C GLY A 78 -29.20 -18.26 3.35
N TYR A 79 -28.51 -18.10 2.22
CA TYR A 79 -27.54 -17.06 1.98
C TYR A 79 -27.96 -16.08 0.90
N GLU A 80 -27.40 -14.89 0.91
CA GLU A 80 -27.53 -13.92 -0.17
C GLU A 80 -26.76 -14.42 -1.40
N SER A 81 -27.45 -14.59 -2.53
CA SER A 81 -26.77 -14.91 -3.79
C SER A 81 -25.97 -13.71 -4.27
N ILE A 82 -24.76 -13.95 -4.75
CA ILE A 82 -23.89 -12.89 -5.28
C ILE A 82 -23.44 -13.20 -6.70
N THR A 83 -23.15 -12.14 -7.44
CA THR A 83 -22.45 -12.20 -8.71
C THR A 83 -21.05 -11.64 -8.53
N VAL A 84 -20.03 -12.41 -8.91
CA VAL A 84 -18.65 -11.96 -9.04
C VAL A 84 -18.44 -11.58 -10.50
N PRO A 85 -18.46 -10.30 -10.86
CA PRO A 85 -18.32 -9.87 -12.23
C PRO A 85 -16.85 -9.74 -12.61
N ASP A 86 -16.59 -9.63 -13.89
CA ASP A 86 -15.38 -9.10 -14.45
C ASP A 86 -14.13 -9.93 -14.17
N ILE A 87 -14.30 -11.25 -14.15
CA ILE A 87 -13.23 -12.22 -14.02
C ILE A 87 -12.54 -12.35 -15.37
N GLU A 88 -11.27 -11.97 -15.45
CA GLU A 88 -10.51 -12.08 -16.69
C GLU A 88 -9.93 -13.48 -16.83
N VAL A 89 -10.41 -14.22 -17.84
CA VAL A 89 -9.98 -15.58 -18.17
C VAL A 89 -9.02 -15.53 -19.34
N THR A 90 -7.83 -16.08 -19.18
CA THR A 90 -6.77 -16.15 -20.21
C THR A 90 -6.45 -17.60 -20.54
N SER A 91 -5.77 -17.82 -21.67
CA SER A 91 -5.30 -19.16 -22.05
C SER A 91 -4.03 -19.58 -21.33
N GLY A 92 -3.32 -18.66 -20.67
CA GLY A 92 -2.01 -18.91 -20.08
C GLY A 92 -2.05 -19.34 -18.62
N LYS A 93 -3.17 -19.08 -17.92
CA LYS A 93 -3.25 -19.26 -16.48
C LYS A 93 -4.67 -19.45 -16.01
N ASP A 94 -4.86 -20.32 -15.01
CA ASP A 94 -6.13 -20.47 -14.33
C ASP A 94 -6.45 -19.24 -13.46
N VAL A 95 -7.73 -18.93 -13.31
CA VAL A 95 -8.18 -17.88 -12.42
C VAL A 95 -8.55 -18.48 -11.07
N ILE A 96 -7.95 -17.98 -10.00
CA ILE A 96 -8.22 -18.43 -8.64
C ILE A 96 -8.95 -17.31 -7.89
N ILE A 97 -10.18 -17.58 -7.39
CA ILE A 97 -11.00 -16.61 -6.68
C ILE A 97 -11.44 -17.13 -5.32
N ALA A 98 -11.50 -16.23 -4.33
CA ALA A 98 -12.07 -16.51 -3.02
C ALA A 98 -13.37 -15.71 -2.85
N ILE A 99 -14.44 -16.40 -2.48
CA ILE A 99 -15.78 -15.83 -2.40
C ILE A 99 -16.31 -16.06 -0.99
N ALA A 100 -17.00 -15.07 -0.42
CA ALA A 100 -17.68 -15.20 0.86
C ALA A 100 -19.14 -14.77 0.75
N LEU A 101 -20.07 -15.63 1.16
CA LEU A 101 -21.51 -15.35 1.20
C LEU A 101 -21.93 -14.88 2.60
N THR A 102 -22.91 -13.98 2.63
CA THR A 102 -23.54 -13.50 3.87
C THR A 102 -24.83 -14.29 4.11
N GLU A 103 -25.00 -14.84 5.33
CA GLU A 103 -26.23 -15.50 5.72
C GLU A 103 -27.36 -14.47 5.84
N ARG A 104 -28.56 -14.84 5.35
CA ARG A 104 -29.74 -13.97 5.43
C ARG A 104 -30.16 -13.77 6.86
N PHE A 105 -30.76 -12.62 7.15
CA PHE A 105 -31.28 -12.31 8.47
C PHE A 105 -32.53 -13.15 8.81
N ASN A 106 -33.44 -13.30 7.85
CA ASN A 106 -34.64 -14.15 7.93
C ASN A 106 -34.61 -15.19 6.83
N THR A 107 -34.80 -16.45 7.16
CA THR A 107 -34.79 -17.60 6.24
C THR A 107 -36.03 -17.75 5.38
N LEU A 108 -37.13 -17.02 5.67
CA LEU A 108 -38.45 -17.17 5.07
C LEU A 108 -38.76 -16.19 3.92
N GLN A 109 -37.81 -15.34 3.51
CA GLN A 109 -38.04 -14.40 2.43
C GLN A 109 -37.67 -14.96 1.06
N GLU A 110 -38.46 -14.57 0.07
CA GLU A 110 -38.30 -14.88 -1.34
C GLU A 110 -36.87 -14.55 -1.84
N VAL A 111 -36.35 -15.33 -2.79
CA VAL A 111 -35.00 -15.16 -3.35
C VAL A 111 -34.96 -13.86 -4.16
N VAL A 112 -34.65 -12.76 -3.54
CA VAL A 112 -34.26 -11.53 -4.24
C VAL A 112 -32.81 -11.71 -4.70
N ILE A 113 -32.62 -11.90 -6.01
CA ILE A 113 -31.28 -11.90 -6.62
C ILE A 113 -30.77 -10.47 -6.57
N SER A 114 -30.08 -10.10 -5.50
CA SER A 114 -29.36 -8.85 -5.48
C SER A 114 -28.10 -9.03 -6.36
N GLY A 115 -28.08 -8.39 -7.51
CA GLY A 115 -26.89 -8.31 -8.38
C GLY A 115 -25.76 -7.48 -7.73
N GLY A 116 -25.56 -7.65 -6.42
CA GLY A 116 -24.58 -6.91 -5.65
C GLY A 116 -23.16 -7.23 -6.08
N ASN A 117 -22.46 -6.22 -6.58
CA ASN A 117 -21.04 -6.35 -6.92
C ASN A 117 -20.24 -6.58 -5.63
N ASN A 118 -19.52 -7.69 -5.54
CA ASN A 118 -18.71 -8.04 -4.37
C ASN A 118 -17.54 -7.05 -4.14
N LYS A 119 -17.09 -6.36 -5.19
CA LYS A 119 -16.00 -5.36 -5.13
C LYS A 119 -16.30 -4.14 -4.24
N ALA A 120 -17.56 -3.86 -3.95
CA ALA A 120 -17.93 -2.76 -3.07
C ALA A 120 -17.87 -3.10 -1.56
N LYS A 121 -17.66 -4.37 -1.23
CA LYS A 121 -17.59 -4.85 0.16
C LYS A 121 -16.14 -5.19 0.50
N THR A 122 -15.68 -4.80 1.67
CA THR A 122 -14.36 -5.14 2.19
C THR A 122 -14.19 -6.63 2.44
N VAL A 123 -12.94 -7.11 2.39
CA VAL A 123 -12.57 -8.47 2.82
C VAL A 123 -12.82 -8.59 4.32
N ASN A 124 -12.35 -7.61 5.10
CA ASN A 124 -12.63 -7.55 6.53
C ASN A 124 -14.05 -7.05 6.79
N LYS A 125 -14.95 -7.93 7.23
CA LYS A 125 -16.34 -7.59 7.55
C LYS A 125 -16.50 -6.57 8.69
N MET A 126 -15.48 -6.42 9.55
CA MET A 126 -15.52 -5.48 10.67
C MET A 126 -15.20 -4.03 10.21
N ALA A 127 -14.59 -3.85 9.02
CA ALA A 127 -14.34 -2.53 8.45
C ALA A 127 -15.63 -1.99 7.80
N ALA A 128 -16.39 -1.21 8.57
CA ALA A 128 -17.72 -0.74 8.18
C ALA A 128 -17.72 0.64 7.52
N VAL A 129 -16.70 1.47 7.78
CA VAL A 129 -16.57 2.84 7.28
C VAL A 129 -15.17 3.04 6.70
N SER A 130 -15.03 4.00 5.78
CA SER A 130 -13.74 4.46 5.23
C SER A 130 -12.80 3.33 4.80
N ALA A 131 -13.36 2.27 4.20
CA ALA A 131 -12.62 1.11 3.78
C ALA A 131 -12.98 0.72 2.34
N ARG A 132 -11.99 0.20 1.59
CA ARG A 132 -12.13 -0.24 0.22
C ARG A 132 -11.30 -1.50 -0.02
N GLN A 133 -11.91 -2.47 -0.68
CA GLN A 133 -11.19 -3.62 -1.24
C GLN A 133 -10.54 -3.23 -2.58
N PHE A 134 -9.36 -3.76 -2.84
CA PHE A 134 -8.70 -3.67 -4.15
C PHE A 134 -8.15 -5.03 -4.58
N SER A 135 -7.88 -5.16 -5.87
CA SER A 135 -7.42 -6.41 -6.49
C SER A 135 -6.14 -6.19 -7.29
N THR A 136 -5.38 -7.26 -7.50
CA THR A 136 -4.19 -7.28 -8.39
C THR A 136 -4.50 -6.73 -9.78
N GLU A 137 -5.70 -7.02 -10.30
CA GLU A 137 -6.11 -6.55 -11.62
C GLU A 137 -6.22 -5.03 -11.68
N GLU A 138 -6.73 -4.38 -10.63
CA GLU A 138 -6.81 -2.92 -10.55
C GLU A 138 -5.43 -2.30 -10.49
N VAL A 139 -4.49 -2.89 -9.72
CA VAL A 139 -3.09 -2.43 -9.65
C VAL A 139 -2.43 -2.43 -11.03
N ASN A 140 -2.68 -3.44 -11.84
CA ASN A 140 -2.05 -3.58 -13.16
C ASN A 140 -2.78 -2.83 -14.29
N ARG A 141 -4.06 -2.47 -14.11
CA ARG A 141 -4.90 -1.85 -15.14
C ARG A 141 -4.62 -0.36 -15.29
N TYR A 142 -4.51 0.37 -14.19
CA TYR A 142 -4.51 1.83 -14.21
C TYR A 142 -3.21 2.39 -14.79
N ALA A 143 -3.34 3.51 -15.53
CA ALA A 143 -2.20 4.27 -16.03
C ALA A 143 -1.43 4.93 -14.88
N GLY A 144 -0.12 5.08 -15.02
CA GLY A 144 0.77 5.68 -14.01
C GLY A 144 0.98 4.85 -12.75
N GLY A 145 0.49 3.61 -12.72
CA GLY A 145 0.47 2.77 -11.51
C GLY A 145 1.77 2.01 -11.23
N ARG A 146 2.68 1.84 -12.20
CA ARG A 146 3.97 1.12 -12.07
C ARG A 146 3.86 -0.24 -11.35
N SER A 147 2.69 -0.91 -11.42
CA SER A 147 2.40 -2.14 -10.67
C SER A 147 2.63 -2.01 -9.16
N ASP A 148 2.27 -0.87 -8.57
CA ASP A 148 2.49 -0.52 -7.17
C ASP A 148 1.16 -0.30 -6.45
N VAL A 149 1.01 -0.95 -5.29
CA VAL A 149 -0.20 -0.91 -4.46
C VAL A 149 -0.44 0.47 -3.83
N ALA A 150 0.62 1.16 -3.40
CA ALA A 150 0.52 2.49 -2.83
C ALA A 150 0.11 3.51 -3.91
N ARG A 151 0.68 3.41 -5.12
CA ARG A 151 0.28 4.22 -6.28
C ARG A 151 -1.16 3.92 -6.75
N LEU A 152 -1.64 2.70 -6.57
CA LEU A 152 -3.07 2.41 -6.75
C LEU A 152 -3.89 3.18 -5.72
N ALA A 153 -3.53 3.12 -4.44
CA ALA A 153 -4.27 3.74 -3.35
C ALA A 153 -4.33 5.27 -3.47
N SER A 154 -3.32 5.91 -4.07
CA SER A 154 -3.34 7.36 -4.33
C SER A 154 -4.48 7.82 -5.25
N ASN A 155 -5.14 6.90 -5.95
CA ASN A 155 -6.32 7.22 -6.75
C ASN A 155 -7.63 7.20 -5.95
N PHE A 156 -7.60 6.78 -4.68
CA PHE A 156 -8.79 6.72 -3.84
C PHE A 156 -9.06 8.07 -3.17
N ALA A 157 -10.32 8.36 -2.87
CA ALA A 157 -10.68 9.56 -2.16
C ALA A 157 -10.01 9.60 -0.77
N GLY A 158 -9.58 10.78 -0.35
CA GLY A 158 -8.85 10.98 0.90
C GLY A 158 -7.36 10.65 0.83
N VAL A 159 -6.82 10.33 -0.34
CA VAL A 159 -5.41 9.94 -0.50
C VAL A 159 -4.72 10.85 -1.51
N SER A 160 -3.56 11.36 -1.13
CA SER A 160 -2.64 12.08 -2.02
C SER A 160 -1.25 11.43 -1.99
N THR A 161 -0.40 11.81 -2.91
CA THR A 161 1.03 11.46 -2.91
C THR A 161 1.86 12.64 -2.41
N ALA A 162 3.00 12.38 -1.82
CA ALA A 162 3.96 13.43 -1.49
C ALA A 162 4.60 13.99 -2.76
N ASP A 163 5.03 13.12 -3.68
CA ASP A 163 5.62 13.44 -4.98
C ASP A 163 5.55 12.25 -5.95
N ASP A 164 5.98 12.45 -7.22
CA ASP A 164 5.95 11.41 -8.26
C ASP A 164 7.12 10.44 -8.22
N SER A 165 8.23 10.84 -7.60
CA SER A 165 9.43 10.01 -7.53
C SER A 165 9.26 8.86 -6.54
N ARG A 166 8.40 9.06 -5.52
CA ARG A 166 8.15 8.13 -4.41
C ARG A 166 6.70 7.64 -4.40
N ASN A 167 6.44 6.62 -3.63
CA ASN A 167 5.11 6.06 -3.42
C ASN A 167 4.55 6.32 -2.01
N ASP A 168 5.08 7.32 -1.31
CA ASP A 168 4.49 7.79 -0.06
C ASP A 168 3.06 8.20 -0.29
N ILE A 169 2.17 7.77 0.58
CA ILE A 169 0.76 8.16 0.55
C ILE A 169 0.41 8.95 1.79
N VAL A 170 -0.22 10.07 1.54
CA VAL A 170 -0.79 10.96 2.54
C VAL A 170 -2.28 10.67 2.63
N ILE A 171 -2.75 10.26 3.79
CA ILE A 171 -4.15 9.90 3.99
C ILE A 171 -4.81 10.99 4.84
N ARG A 172 -5.78 11.71 4.23
CA ARG A 172 -6.53 12.77 4.91
C ARG A 172 -5.63 13.83 5.57
N GLY A 173 -4.50 14.14 4.93
CA GLY A 173 -3.52 15.10 5.47
C GLY A 173 -2.65 14.58 6.62
N ASN A 174 -2.74 13.30 6.98
CA ASN A 174 -1.83 12.70 7.96
C ASN A 174 -0.46 12.44 7.35
N SER A 175 0.56 12.55 8.19
CA SER A 175 1.90 12.09 7.85
C SER A 175 1.88 10.65 7.33
N PRO A 176 2.66 10.33 6.29
CA PRO A 176 2.83 8.95 5.82
C PRO A 176 3.29 7.97 6.90
N SER A 177 4.04 8.42 7.91
CA SER A 177 4.47 7.60 9.05
C SER A 177 3.31 7.04 9.88
N GLY A 178 2.10 7.60 9.74
CA GLY A 178 0.88 7.12 10.37
C GLY A 178 0.27 5.87 9.75
N LEU A 179 0.87 5.32 8.70
CA LEU A 179 0.36 4.19 7.94
C LEU A 179 0.84 2.85 8.50
N LEU A 180 -0.09 1.92 8.67
CA LEU A 180 0.21 0.53 9.01
C LEU A 180 0.23 -0.36 7.76
N TRP A 181 1.36 -1.02 7.51
CA TRP A 181 1.45 -2.14 6.59
C TRP A 181 1.26 -3.44 7.34
N ARG A 182 0.27 -4.23 6.95
CA ARG A 182 -0.03 -5.54 7.53
C ARG A 182 -0.09 -6.60 6.43
N LEU A 183 0.63 -7.70 6.62
CA LEU A 183 0.67 -8.82 5.68
C LEU A 183 0.25 -10.10 6.41
N GLU A 184 -0.74 -10.82 5.88
CA GLU A 184 -1.20 -12.11 6.43
C GLU A 184 -1.55 -12.07 7.92
N GLY A 185 -1.90 -10.89 8.45
CA GLY A 185 -2.33 -10.69 9.83
C GLY A 185 -1.26 -10.22 10.80
N ILE A 186 -0.06 -9.89 10.33
CA ILE A 186 1.00 -9.28 11.14
C ILE A 186 1.48 -7.94 10.55
N PRO A 187 1.83 -6.95 11.39
CA PRO A 187 2.51 -5.75 10.94
C PRO A 187 3.87 -6.07 10.32
N ILE A 188 4.20 -5.37 9.25
CA ILE A 188 5.50 -5.45 8.58
C ILE A 188 6.11 -4.06 8.44
N PRO A 189 7.42 -3.92 8.28
CA PRO A 189 8.04 -2.66 7.87
C PRO A 189 7.51 -2.20 6.53
N SER A 190 7.83 -0.96 6.13
CA SER A 190 7.55 -0.49 4.76
C SER A 190 8.10 -1.48 3.73
N PRO A 191 7.24 -2.10 2.90
CA PRO A 191 7.65 -3.12 1.94
C PRO A 191 8.15 -2.48 0.64
N ASN A 192 9.11 -1.58 0.76
CA ASN A 192 9.65 -0.79 -0.33
C ASN A 192 11.19 -0.93 -0.39
N HIS A 193 11.74 -0.88 -1.60
CA HIS A 193 13.17 -0.70 -1.83
C HIS A 193 13.58 0.74 -1.49
N PHE A 194 14.81 0.96 -1.07
CA PHE A 194 15.36 2.29 -0.69
C PHE A 194 14.58 2.99 0.44
N SER A 195 13.81 2.25 1.23
CA SER A 195 13.09 2.82 2.38
C SER A 195 14.06 3.14 3.51
N THR A 196 13.74 4.17 4.28
CA THR A 196 14.45 4.53 5.50
C THR A 196 13.62 4.19 6.74
N LEU A 197 14.28 4.00 7.88
CA LEU A 197 13.60 3.64 9.12
C LEU A 197 12.61 4.75 9.53
N GLY A 198 11.37 4.35 9.79
CA GLY A 198 10.30 5.26 10.21
C GLY A 198 9.53 5.91 9.07
N THR A 199 9.96 5.77 7.80
CA THR A 199 9.21 6.23 6.62
C THR A 199 8.42 5.09 5.99
N THR A 200 7.44 5.40 5.14
CA THR A 200 6.57 4.38 4.53
C THR A 200 6.66 4.31 3.02
N GLY A 201 7.21 5.33 2.38
CA GLY A 201 7.31 5.41 0.93
C GLY A 201 8.73 5.29 0.38
N SER A 202 8.82 5.16 -0.94
CA SER A 202 10.08 4.98 -1.66
C SER A 202 9.82 4.99 -3.18
N PRO A 203 10.85 5.08 -4.02
CA PRO A 203 10.70 5.01 -5.48
C PRO A 203 10.08 3.73 -6.01
N VAL A 204 10.36 2.57 -5.38
CA VAL A 204 9.97 1.25 -5.90
C VAL A 204 9.41 0.35 -4.79
N SER A 205 8.21 -0.18 -5.02
CA SER A 205 7.61 -1.18 -4.13
C SER A 205 8.22 -2.56 -4.34
N ALA A 206 8.53 -3.23 -3.24
CA ALA A 206 8.91 -4.64 -3.24
C ALA A 206 7.70 -5.59 -3.12
N LEU A 207 6.50 -5.08 -2.90
CA LEU A 207 5.28 -5.87 -3.02
C LEU A 207 5.06 -6.27 -4.48
N ASN A 208 4.96 -7.56 -4.74
CA ASN A 208 4.58 -8.06 -6.05
C ASN A 208 3.06 -8.24 -6.12
N PRO A 209 2.32 -7.42 -6.89
CA PRO A 209 0.86 -7.52 -6.96
C PRO A 209 0.36 -8.88 -7.45
N ASN A 210 1.17 -9.60 -8.26
CA ASN A 210 0.79 -10.91 -8.79
C ASN A 210 0.65 -11.99 -7.70
N LEU A 211 1.24 -11.76 -6.51
CA LEU A 211 1.10 -12.63 -5.35
C LEU A 211 -0.03 -12.21 -4.39
N LEU A 212 -0.57 -11.00 -4.53
CA LEU A 212 -1.59 -10.51 -3.62
C LEU A 212 -2.96 -11.12 -3.91
N ALA A 213 -3.68 -11.46 -2.86
CA ALA A 213 -5.12 -11.66 -2.88
C ALA A 213 -5.85 -10.31 -2.88
N ASN A 214 -7.18 -10.33 -2.97
CA ASN A 214 -7.97 -9.15 -2.65
C ASN A 214 -7.63 -8.68 -1.25
N SER A 215 -7.32 -7.42 -1.11
CA SER A 215 -6.80 -6.80 0.11
C SER A 215 -7.61 -5.56 0.44
N ASP A 216 -7.57 -5.14 1.70
CA ASP A 216 -8.30 -3.96 2.15
C ASP A 216 -7.35 -2.77 2.38
N PHE A 217 -7.84 -1.59 2.03
CA PHE A 217 -7.26 -0.32 2.39
C PHE A 217 -8.26 0.47 3.22
N ILE A 218 -7.86 0.92 4.42
CA ILE A 218 -8.73 1.55 5.41
C ILE A 218 -8.13 2.91 5.79
N THR A 219 -8.91 3.97 5.68
CA THR A 219 -8.44 5.35 5.85
C THR A 219 -8.87 6.01 7.15
N SER A 220 -9.77 5.42 7.93
CA SER A 220 -10.21 5.98 9.22
C SER A 220 -11.05 5.02 10.03
N ALA A 221 -11.24 5.32 11.33
CA ALA A 221 -12.08 4.57 12.27
C ALA A 221 -11.87 3.05 12.16
N PHE A 222 -10.60 2.63 12.24
CA PHE A 222 -10.18 1.24 12.01
C PHE A 222 -10.88 0.28 12.99
N PRO A 223 -11.22 -0.95 12.57
CA PRO A 223 -11.60 -2.02 13.49
C PRO A 223 -10.61 -2.24 14.63
N ALA A 224 -11.08 -2.80 15.75
CA ALA A 224 -10.27 -2.96 16.97
C ALA A 224 -9.05 -3.87 16.81
N GLU A 225 -8.95 -4.63 15.74
CA GLU A 225 -7.79 -5.49 15.44
C GLU A 225 -6.56 -4.75 14.88
N TYR A 226 -6.69 -3.47 14.57
CA TYR A 226 -5.59 -2.64 14.05
C TYR A 226 -5.19 -1.62 15.10
N GLY A 227 -3.95 -1.63 15.53
CA GLY A 227 -3.38 -0.68 16.48
C GLY A 227 -2.11 -0.03 15.97
N ASN A 228 -1.56 0.86 16.76
CA ASN A 228 -0.33 1.57 16.47
C ASN A 228 -0.31 2.28 15.10
N ALA A 229 -1.43 2.92 14.75
CA ALA A 229 -1.63 3.65 13.50
C ALA A 229 -2.67 4.75 13.67
N ILE A 230 -2.46 5.91 13.05
CA ILE A 230 -3.39 7.05 13.06
C ILE A 230 -3.75 7.53 11.65
N GLY A 231 -2.99 7.17 10.60
CA GLY A 231 -3.22 7.60 9.23
C GLY A 231 -4.08 6.63 8.43
N GLY A 232 -3.66 5.37 8.33
CA GLY A 232 -4.37 4.36 7.54
C GLY A 232 -3.81 2.95 7.72
N VAL A 233 -4.45 1.99 7.06
CA VAL A 233 -4.07 0.58 7.13
C VAL A 233 -4.13 -0.04 5.73
N PHE A 234 -3.04 -0.68 5.30
CA PHE A 234 -3.06 -1.73 4.28
C PHE A 234 -3.14 -3.09 4.97
N ASP A 235 -4.24 -3.80 4.78
CA ASP A 235 -4.39 -5.20 5.22
C ASP A 235 -4.28 -6.13 4.02
N LEU A 236 -3.07 -6.64 3.81
CA LEU A 236 -2.67 -7.39 2.63
C LEU A 236 -2.75 -8.89 2.87
N GLY A 237 -3.39 -9.59 1.94
CA GLY A 237 -3.39 -11.04 1.88
C GLY A 237 -2.56 -11.55 0.69
N LEU A 238 -1.96 -12.71 0.82
CA LEU A 238 -1.32 -13.43 -0.27
C LEU A 238 -2.28 -14.46 -0.86
N ARG A 239 -2.32 -14.57 -2.20
CA ARG A 239 -3.09 -15.62 -2.84
C ARG A 239 -2.37 -16.96 -2.73
N LYS A 240 -3.13 -18.03 -2.80
CA LYS A 240 -2.59 -19.37 -2.96
C LYS A 240 -2.12 -19.58 -4.40
N GLY A 241 -1.16 -20.46 -4.59
CA GLY A 241 -0.77 -20.95 -5.89
C GLY A 241 -1.80 -21.93 -6.47
N ASN A 242 -1.59 -22.35 -7.70
CA ASN A 242 -2.41 -23.36 -8.36
C ASN A 242 -2.15 -24.73 -7.70
N SER A 243 -3.19 -25.33 -7.12
CA SER A 243 -3.09 -26.63 -6.45
C SER A 243 -3.18 -27.84 -7.40
N ASN A 244 -3.39 -27.62 -8.70
CA ASN A 244 -3.62 -28.69 -9.67
C ASN A 244 -2.57 -28.72 -10.78
N ASP A 245 -2.17 -27.56 -11.27
CA ASP A 245 -1.25 -27.43 -12.41
C ASP A 245 -0.05 -26.55 -12.07
N TYR A 246 1.07 -26.80 -12.72
CA TYR A 246 2.22 -25.90 -12.70
C TYR A 246 1.99 -24.78 -13.70
N GLU A 247 2.22 -23.56 -13.28
CA GLU A 247 2.11 -22.36 -14.08
C GLU A 247 3.33 -21.46 -13.87
N TYR A 248 3.77 -20.84 -14.94
CA TYR A 248 4.94 -19.98 -14.93
C TYR A 248 4.60 -18.62 -15.53
N THR A 249 5.27 -17.61 -15.04
CA THR A 249 5.22 -16.26 -15.60
C THR A 249 6.62 -15.72 -15.68
N VAL A 250 7.00 -15.19 -16.84
CA VAL A 250 8.23 -14.42 -17.01
C VAL A 250 7.86 -13.05 -17.59
N GLY A 251 8.54 -12.02 -17.15
CA GLY A 251 8.26 -10.68 -17.57
C GLY A 251 9.47 -9.77 -17.55
N VAL A 252 9.37 -8.68 -18.28
CA VAL A 252 10.29 -7.56 -18.24
C VAL A 252 9.49 -6.26 -18.34
N ALA A 253 9.82 -5.30 -17.50
CA ALA A 253 9.24 -3.97 -17.52
C ALA A 253 10.30 -2.96 -17.08
N ALA A 254 10.12 -1.68 -17.42
CA ALA A 254 10.98 -0.65 -16.87
C ALA A 254 10.83 -0.62 -15.34
N PHE A 255 9.60 -0.66 -14.85
CA PHE A 255 9.24 -0.93 -13.46
C PHE A 255 8.32 -2.15 -13.41
N PRO A 256 8.54 -3.20 -12.64
CA PRO A 256 9.58 -3.42 -11.60
C PRO A 256 10.83 -4.18 -12.07
N GLY A 257 11.17 -4.22 -13.34
CA GLY A 257 12.35 -4.90 -13.88
C GLY A 257 12.06 -6.27 -14.49
N LEU A 258 13.00 -7.20 -14.37
CA LEU A 258 12.81 -8.60 -14.72
C LEU A 258 12.00 -9.31 -13.65
N GLU A 259 11.03 -10.11 -14.04
CA GLU A 259 10.21 -10.93 -13.16
C GLU A 259 10.22 -12.40 -13.61
N ALA A 260 10.36 -13.31 -12.67
CA ALA A 260 10.09 -14.72 -12.86
C ALA A 260 9.20 -15.22 -11.72
N MET A 261 8.11 -15.90 -12.06
CA MET A 261 7.17 -16.46 -11.10
C MET A 261 6.83 -17.90 -11.45
N ALA A 262 6.73 -18.75 -10.42
CA ALA A 262 6.31 -20.13 -10.53
C ALA A 262 5.27 -20.45 -9.48
N GLU A 263 4.26 -21.21 -9.84
CA GLU A 263 3.27 -21.75 -8.92
C GLU A 263 2.87 -23.16 -9.31
N GLY A 264 2.38 -23.92 -8.34
CA GLY A 264 1.99 -25.30 -8.62
C GLY A 264 1.54 -26.05 -7.37
N PRO A 265 1.11 -27.31 -7.56
CA PRO A 265 0.65 -28.18 -6.49
C PRO A 265 1.77 -28.56 -5.53
N LEU A 266 1.42 -28.67 -4.24
CA LEU A 266 2.29 -29.19 -3.19
C LEU A 266 1.63 -30.39 -2.51
N GLY A 267 2.13 -31.59 -2.86
CA GLY A 267 1.62 -32.84 -2.32
C GLY A 267 0.19 -33.18 -2.80
N LYS A 268 -0.45 -34.14 -2.13
CA LYS A 268 -1.76 -34.70 -2.53
C LYS A 268 -2.97 -34.13 -1.77
N LYS A 269 -2.75 -33.16 -0.85
CA LYS A 269 -3.78 -32.64 0.06
C LYS A 269 -4.34 -31.26 -0.37
N GLY A 270 -4.23 -30.92 -1.63
CA GLY A 270 -4.67 -29.60 -2.14
C GLY A 270 -3.76 -28.44 -1.70
N GLY A 271 -2.54 -28.74 -1.28
CA GLY A 271 -1.53 -27.73 -1.02
C GLY A 271 -1.00 -27.11 -2.32
N SER A 272 -0.41 -25.92 -2.22
CA SER A 272 0.18 -25.22 -3.35
C SER A 272 1.34 -24.34 -2.92
N PHE A 273 2.19 -24.02 -3.86
CA PHE A 273 3.22 -22.99 -3.69
C PHE A 273 3.05 -21.91 -4.74
N LEU A 274 3.51 -20.73 -4.40
CA LEU A 274 3.61 -19.56 -5.26
C LEU A 274 4.89 -18.84 -4.89
N ALA A 275 5.77 -18.57 -5.85
CA ALA A 275 7.02 -17.87 -5.62
C ALA A 275 7.34 -16.96 -6.80
N ALA A 276 7.88 -15.78 -6.53
CA ALA A 276 8.32 -14.83 -7.54
C ALA A 276 9.61 -14.13 -7.12
N GLY A 277 10.49 -13.90 -8.07
CA GLY A 277 11.68 -13.09 -7.93
C GLY A 277 11.69 -11.95 -8.94
N ARG A 278 12.20 -10.78 -8.53
CA ARG A 278 12.37 -9.62 -9.40
C ARG A 278 13.78 -9.06 -9.29
N TYR A 279 14.26 -8.47 -10.39
CA TYR A 279 15.53 -7.78 -10.48
C TYR A 279 15.38 -6.48 -11.25
N GLY A 280 15.74 -5.36 -10.62
CA GLY A 280 15.64 -4.03 -11.20
C GLY A 280 16.59 -3.81 -12.36
N ILE A 281 16.10 -3.21 -13.43
CA ILE A 281 16.89 -2.88 -14.63
C ILE A 281 16.91 -1.38 -14.91
N ILE A 282 16.28 -0.58 -14.04
CA ILE A 282 16.13 0.87 -14.27
C ILE A 282 17.48 1.60 -14.16
N GLY A 283 18.39 1.16 -13.30
CA GLY A 283 19.70 1.77 -13.16
C GLY A 283 20.46 1.89 -14.50
N PRO A 284 20.63 0.78 -15.25
CA PRO A 284 21.24 0.82 -16.59
C PRO A 284 20.45 1.60 -17.65
N LEU A 285 19.12 1.76 -17.47
CA LEU A 285 18.25 2.50 -18.40
C LEU A 285 18.21 4.01 -18.12
N GLY A 286 18.70 4.43 -16.94
CA GLY A 286 18.60 5.80 -16.46
C GLY A 286 17.26 6.10 -15.83
N PHE A 287 17.25 6.97 -14.83
CA PHE A 287 16.06 7.46 -14.14
C PHE A 287 15.81 8.91 -14.59
N ALA A 288 14.65 9.21 -15.14
CA ALA A 288 14.34 10.53 -15.66
C ALA A 288 14.45 11.59 -14.55
N GLY A 289 15.25 12.64 -14.78
CA GLY A 289 15.47 13.74 -13.84
C GLY A 289 16.50 13.46 -12.76
N SER A 290 17.29 12.36 -12.85
CA SER A 290 18.34 12.07 -11.89
C SER A 290 19.48 11.26 -12.49
N THR A 291 20.70 11.52 -12.02
CA THR A 291 21.92 10.73 -12.26
C THR A 291 21.97 9.46 -11.40
N ALA A 292 20.98 9.24 -10.55
CA ALA A 292 20.89 8.12 -9.63
C ALA A 292 20.95 6.75 -10.33
N GLN A 293 21.70 5.82 -9.75
CA GLN A 293 21.88 4.45 -10.25
C GLN A 293 21.27 3.43 -9.28
N PRO A 294 19.95 3.22 -9.32
CA PRO A 294 19.29 2.30 -8.41
C PRO A 294 19.45 0.85 -8.84
N ASN A 295 19.87 0.00 -7.90
CA ASN A 295 19.89 -1.45 -8.05
C ASN A 295 19.01 -2.08 -6.98
N TYR A 296 18.19 -3.05 -7.34
CA TYR A 296 17.33 -3.75 -6.39
C TYR A 296 16.95 -5.15 -6.85
N SER A 297 16.66 -5.99 -5.89
CA SER A 297 16.07 -7.31 -6.12
C SER A 297 15.18 -7.69 -4.97
N ASP A 298 14.14 -8.47 -5.27
CA ASP A 298 13.26 -9.02 -4.27
C ASP A 298 12.81 -10.44 -4.60
N PHE A 299 12.35 -11.11 -3.55
CA PHE A 299 11.78 -12.44 -3.64
C PHE A 299 10.57 -12.53 -2.70
N SER A 300 9.47 -13.07 -3.19
CA SER A 300 8.24 -13.26 -2.43
C SER A 300 7.70 -14.67 -2.64
N PHE A 301 7.12 -15.25 -1.60
CA PHE A 301 6.52 -16.59 -1.71
C PHE A 301 5.34 -16.78 -0.75
N ASN A 302 4.47 -17.72 -1.11
CA ASN A 302 3.44 -18.27 -0.24
C ASN A 302 3.32 -19.78 -0.47
N VAL A 303 3.50 -20.57 0.56
CA VAL A 303 3.39 -22.03 0.54
C VAL A 303 2.24 -22.45 1.44
N ASP A 304 1.19 -22.99 0.87
CA ASP A 304 0.02 -23.52 1.56
C ASP A 304 0.10 -25.06 1.57
N PHE A 305 0.11 -25.66 2.76
CA PHE A 305 0.23 -27.11 2.90
C PHE A 305 -1.10 -27.85 2.74
N GLY A 306 -2.18 -27.13 2.44
CA GLY A 306 -3.53 -27.68 2.35
C GLY A 306 -4.17 -27.97 3.71
N LYS A 307 -5.44 -28.32 3.70
CA LYS A 307 -6.21 -28.57 4.93
C LYS A 307 -5.97 -29.97 5.45
N GLY A 308 -5.36 -30.08 6.62
CA GLY A 308 -5.16 -31.32 7.37
C GLY A 308 -6.11 -31.47 8.56
N LYS A 309 -5.94 -32.54 9.34
CA LYS A 309 -6.71 -32.76 10.59
C LYS A 309 -6.46 -31.68 11.65
N LEU A 310 -5.27 -31.10 11.66
CA LEU A 310 -4.87 -30.04 12.59
C LEU A 310 -5.12 -28.63 12.01
N GLY A 311 -5.91 -28.49 10.98
CA GLY A 311 -6.18 -27.22 10.31
C GLY A 311 -5.34 -27.02 9.05
N ASN A 312 -5.15 -25.77 8.66
CA ASN A 312 -4.35 -25.35 7.51
C ASN A 312 -3.13 -24.57 8.00
N LEU A 313 -1.96 -24.96 7.52
CA LEU A 313 -0.70 -24.24 7.73
C LEU A 313 -0.27 -23.61 6.41
N SER A 314 0.14 -22.37 6.46
CA SER A 314 0.86 -21.70 5.35
C SER A 314 2.10 -20.98 5.85
N VAL A 315 3.12 -20.91 5.00
CA VAL A 315 4.35 -20.16 5.25
C VAL A 315 4.53 -19.16 4.14
N PHE A 316 4.80 -17.93 4.50
CA PHE A 316 4.93 -16.82 3.56
C PHE A 316 6.17 -15.99 3.84
N GLY A 317 6.61 -15.27 2.83
CA GLY A 317 7.71 -14.33 3.00
C GLY A 317 7.85 -13.35 1.86
N ILE A 318 8.40 -12.18 2.21
CA ILE A 318 8.86 -11.14 1.30
C ILE A 318 10.23 -10.71 1.78
N LEU A 319 11.17 -10.58 0.88
CA LEU A 319 12.49 -10.01 1.15
C LEU A 319 12.94 -9.16 -0.03
N GLY A 320 13.67 -8.10 0.27
CA GLY A 320 14.24 -7.22 -0.74
C GLY A 320 15.55 -6.61 -0.28
N THR A 321 16.41 -6.33 -1.22
CA THR A 321 17.65 -5.60 -1.02
C THR A 321 17.82 -4.57 -2.13
N SER A 322 18.38 -3.44 -1.78
CA SER A 322 18.61 -2.35 -2.73
C SER A 322 19.79 -1.49 -2.33
N ASN A 323 20.42 -0.89 -3.31
CA ASN A 323 21.39 0.18 -3.17
C ASN A 323 21.20 1.21 -4.27
N ILE A 324 21.53 2.46 -3.94
CA ILE A 324 21.54 3.56 -4.88
C ILE A 324 22.77 4.39 -4.63
N ASP A 325 23.49 4.70 -5.70
CA ASP A 325 24.65 5.56 -5.70
C ASP A 325 24.26 6.88 -6.37
N LEU A 326 24.49 7.97 -5.68
CA LEU A 326 24.30 9.34 -6.10
C LEU A 326 25.67 10.00 -6.15
N ILE A 327 26.20 10.23 -7.34
CA ILE A 327 27.55 10.74 -7.53
C ILE A 327 27.48 12.21 -7.92
N GLY A 328 27.96 13.08 -7.02
CA GLY A 328 27.89 14.53 -7.20
C GLY A 328 28.56 15.01 -8.48
N LYS A 329 29.70 14.41 -8.85
CA LYS A 329 30.42 14.79 -10.08
C LYS A 329 29.67 14.44 -11.38
N ASP A 330 28.63 13.60 -11.34
CA ASP A 330 27.77 13.31 -12.48
C ASP A 330 26.67 14.39 -12.66
N VAL A 331 26.45 15.24 -11.67
CA VAL A 331 25.54 16.40 -11.74
C VAL A 331 26.28 17.58 -12.39
N GLU A 332 25.65 18.32 -13.31
CA GLU A 332 26.21 19.52 -13.88
C GLU A 332 26.40 20.61 -12.80
N LEU A 333 27.40 21.49 -12.95
CA LEU A 333 27.79 22.46 -11.92
C LEU A 333 26.65 23.41 -11.52
N ASP A 334 25.88 23.84 -12.50
CA ASP A 334 24.70 24.70 -12.37
C ASP A 334 23.39 23.90 -12.57
N GLY A 335 23.49 22.57 -12.68
CA GLY A 335 22.37 21.68 -12.93
C GLY A 335 21.60 21.33 -11.65
N ASP A 336 20.34 20.99 -11.84
CA ASP A 336 19.47 20.46 -10.79
C ASP A 336 19.24 18.98 -11.03
N ASP A 337 19.43 18.16 -10.02
CA ASP A 337 19.11 16.74 -10.00
C ASP A 337 18.05 16.48 -8.93
N LEU A 338 17.14 15.52 -9.18
CA LEU A 338 16.04 15.21 -8.27
C LEU A 338 16.52 14.70 -6.89
N PHE A 339 17.67 14.03 -6.84
CA PHE A 339 18.18 13.37 -5.64
C PHE A 339 19.64 13.69 -5.30
N ALA A 340 20.45 14.14 -6.26
CA ALA A 340 21.87 14.35 -6.11
C ALA A 340 22.23 15.85 -6.11
N THR A 341 23.29 16.21 -5.41
CA THR A 341 23.89 17.55 -5.43
C THR A 341 25.34 17.45 -5.89
N ARG A 342 25.81 18.49 -6.62
CA ARG A 342 27.14 18.49 -7.25
C ARG A 342 28.30 18.26 -6.28
N ASP A 343 28.15 18.70 -5.05
CA ASP A 343 29.19 18.69 -4.02
C ASP A 343 29.07 17.50 -3.06
N GLU A 344 28.26 16.51 -3.36
CA GLU A 344 28.06 15.32 -2.50
C GLU A 344 28.07 14.02 -3.28
N ASP A 345 28.69 12.99 -2.71
CA ASP A 345 28.44 11.62 -3.09
C ASP A 345 27.65 10.93 -1.97
N GLN A 346 26.53 10.30 -2.32
CA GLN A 346 25.74 9.53 -1.37
C GLN A 346 25.64 8.08 -1.80
N PHE A 347 25.85 7.17 -0.86
CA PHE A 347 25.70 5.73 -1.04
C PHE A 347 24.64 5.23 -0.06
N VAL A 348 23.49 4.87 -0.57
CA VAL A 348 22.38 4.41 0.24
C VAL A 348 22.16 2.92 0.02
N THR A 349 22.07 2.17 1.11
CA THR A 349 21.75 0.75 1.11
C THR A 349 20.48 0.50 1.91
N SER A 350 19.64 -0.39 1.45
CA SER A 350 18.41 -0.75 2.15
C SER A 350 18.11 -2.23 1.96
N GLY A 351 17.57 -2.83 3.00
CA GLY A 351 17.10 -4.20 2.97
C GLY A 351 15.93 -4.38 3.91
N PHE A 352 14.96 -5.17 3.48
CA PHE A 352 13.86 -5.56 4.36
C PHE A 352 13.53 -7.03 4.17
N SER A 353 12.94 -7.61 5.20
CA SER A 353 12.37 -8.95 5.12
C SER A 353 11.16 -9.07 6.04
N ALA A 354 10.20 -9.89 5.64
CA ALA A 354 9.08 -10.29 6.48
C ALA A 354 8.75 -11.76 6.16
N PHE A 355 8.78 -12.61 7.16
CA PHE A 355 8.47 -14.03 7.07
C PHE A 355 7.45 -14.40 8.12
N GLY A 356 6.58 -15.35 7.80
CA GLY A 356 5.61 -15.82 8.78
C GLY A 356 5.10 -17.22 8.49
N ALA A 357 4.61 -17.86 9.56
CA ALA A 357 3.84 -19.08 9.52
C ALA A 357 2.45 -18.77 10.06
N LYS A 358 1.42 -19.01 9.24
CA LYS A 358 0.01 -18.83 9.59
C LYS A 358 -0.66 -20.20 9.73
N HIS A 359 -1.23 -20.42 10.88
CA HIS A 359 -2.05 -21.60 11.18
C HIS A 359 -3.50 -21.19 11.34
N THR A 360 -4.39 -21.88 10.65
CA THR A 360 -5.84 -21.67 10.73
C THR A 360 -6.51 -22.99 11.10
N ILE A 361 -7.24 -22.99 12.20
CA ILE A 361 -7.94 -24.17 12.69
C ILE A 361 -9.40 -23.86 13.02
N ASP A 362 -10.27 -24.79 12.68
CA ASP A 362 -11.68 -24.74 13.05
C ASP A 362 -11.84 -25.06 14.54
N VAL A 363 -12.47 -24.19 15.31
CA VAL A 363 -12.80 -24.37 16.71
C VAL A 363 -14.32 -24.57 16.84
N GLY A 364 -14.73 -25.82 17.06
CA GLY A 364 -16.15 -26.17 17.07
C GLY A 364 -16.83 -25.95 15.70
N SER A 365 -18.13 -25.73 15.72
CA SER A 365 -18.94 -25.59 14.48
C SER A 365 -18.98 -24.19 13.90
N SER A 366 -18.68 -23.13 14.68
CA SER A 366 -18.94 -21.74 14.29
C SER A 366 -17.77 -20.79 14.49
N SER A 367 -16.62 -21.31 14.91
CA SER A 367 -15.44 -20.48 15.20
C SER A 367 -14.21 -20.94 14.41
N VAL A 368 -13.32 -19.99 14.15
CA VAL A 368 -12.02 -20.19 13.49
C VAL A 368 -10.96 -19.44 14.30
N LEU A 369 -9.89 -20.13 14.67
CA LEU A 369 -8.69 -19.55 15.27
C LEU A 369 -7.62 -19.42 14.19
N LYS A 370 -7.11 -18.20 14.03
CA LYS A 370 -5.94 -17.89 13.20
C LYS A 370 -4.78 -17.51 14.12
N THR A 371 -3.67 -18.17 13.97
CA THR A 371 -2.43 -17.85 14.69
C THR A 371 -1.33 -17.58 13.69
N VAL A 372 -0.60 -16.50 13.87
CA VAL A 372 0.54 -16.14 13.02
C VAL A 372 1.75 -15.89 13.91
N VAL A 373 2.86 -16.50 13.52
CA VAL A 373 4.18 -16.19 14.07
C VAL A 373 5.01 -15.63 12.94
N GLY A 374 5.60 -14.48 13.16
CA GLY A 374 6.35 -13.79 12.14
C GLY A 374 7.64 -13.16 12.65
N TYR A 375 8.54 -12.96 11.72
CA TYR A 375 9.77 -12.19 11.91
C TYR A 375 9.91 -11.20 10.76
N SER A 376 10.25 -9.97 11.07
CA SER A 376 10.59 -8.96 10.07
C SER A 376 11.83 -8.19 10.46
N SER A 377 12.54 -7.69 9.44
CA SER A 377 13.74 -6.88 9.61
C SER A 377 13.75 -5.75 8.58
N SER A 378 14.12 -4.56 9.02
CA SER A 378 14.46 -3.42 8.16
C SER A 378 15.88 -2.99 8.45
N LYS A 379 16.68 -2.84 7.39
CA LYS A 379 18.07 -2.37 7.46
C LYS A 379 18.24 -1.20 6.52
N ASN A 380 18.91 -0.17 7.00
CA ASN A 380 19.22 1.02 6.22
C ASN A 380 20.65 1.46 6.51
N GLY A 381 21.37 1.84 5.47
CA GLY A 381 22.70 2.43 5.56
C GLY A 381 22.78 3.64 4.65
N ILE A 382 23.40 4.69 5.13
CA ILE A 382 23.77 5.88 4.36
C ILE A 382 25.22 6.20 4.61
N THR A 383 25.91 6.57 3.56
CA THR A 383 27.26 7.12 3.60
C THR A 383 27.27 8.34 2.70
N GLU A 384 27.63 9.49 3.25
CA GLU A 384 27.72 10.75 2.54
C GLU A 384 29.16 11.26 2.62
N ASP A 385 29.72 11.58 1.46
CA ASP A 385 30.99 12.26 1.32
C ASP A 385 30.75 13.61 0.67
N ARG A 386 31.33 14.67 1.22
CA ARG A 386 31.14 16.02 0.71
C ARG A 386 32.45 16.58 0.17
N TYR A 387 32.34 17.28 -0.97
CA TYR A 387 33.47 17.97 -1.59
C TYR A 387 33.53 19.40 -1.10
N TYR A 388 34.73 19.82 -0.72
CA TYR A 388 35.09 21.20 -0.35
C TYR A 388 36.04 21.76 -1.40
N ASN A 389 35.99 23.08 -1.66
CA ASN A 389 36.78 23.76 -2.68
C ASN A 389 36.66 23.10 -4.06
N LEU A 390 35.44 22.73 -4.42
CA LEU A 390 35.11 22.01 -5.63
C LEU A 390 35.71 22.68 -6.86
N GLU A 391 36.32 21.87 -7.76
CA GLU A 391 36.95 22.29 -9.00
C GLU A 391 38.17 23.22 -8.82
N THR A 392 38.75 23.28 -7.65
CA THR A 392 39.99 24.00 -7.39
C THR A 392 41.16 23.03 -7.17
N PRO A 393 42.43 23.48 -7.26
CA PRO A 393 43.60 22.65 -6.87
C PRO A 393 43.60 22.18 -5.40
N GLN A 394 42.75 22.80 -4.57
CA GLN A 394 42.57 22.47 -3.16
C GLN A 394 41.33 21.65 -2.88
N GLU A 395 40.74 21.05 -3.91
CA GLU A 395 39.56 20.16 -3.76
C GLU A 395 39.90 19.05 -2.78
N ASN A 396 39.04 18.91 -1.77
CA ASN A 396 39.13 17.86 -0.78
C ASN A 396 37.77 17.19 -0.57
N LYS A 397 37.76 15.86 -0.43
CA LYS A 397 36.59 15.05 -0.17
C LYS A 397 36.65 14.43 1.21
N ILE A 398 35.70 14.75 2.07
CA ILE A 398 35.64 14.24 3.44
C ILE A 398 34.36 13.45 3.68
N ARG A 399 34.44 12.51 4.63
CA ARG A 399 33.23 11.83 5.14
C ARG A 399 32.38 12.85 5.90
N PHE A 400 31.13 13.07 5.42
CA PHE A 400 30.22 14.01 6.03
C PHE A 400 29.25 13.32 6.96
N ALA A 401 28.60 12.25 6.50
CA ALA A 401 27.70 11.46 7.33
C ALA A 401 27.91 9.95 7.11
N LYS A 402 27.62 9.16 8.15
CA LYS A 402 27.51 7.71 8.07
C LYS A 402 26.48 7.21 9.07
N GLY A 403 25.42 6.60 8.55
CA GLY A 403 24.33 6.01 9.34
C GLY A 403 24.13 4.54 9.03
N GLU A 404 23.89 3.74 10.07
CA GLU A 404 23.49 2.33 9.95
C GLU A 404 22.37 2.05 10.94
N ASN A 405 21.23 1.60 10.45
CA ASN A 405 20.07 1.26 11.25
C ASN A 405 19.63 -0.16 10.96
N THR A 406 19.26 -0.90 11.99
CA THR A 406 18.64 -2.22 11.88
C THR A 406 17.52 -2.33 12.90
N GLU A 407 16.30 -2.54 12.47
CA GLU A 407 15.17 -2.90 13.30
C GLU A 407 14.77 -4.34 13.00
N ASN A 408 14.77 -5.18 14.01
CA ASN A 408 14.24 -6.53 13.92
C ASN A 408 12.97 -6.59 14.77
N ARG A 409 11.98 -7.36 14.29
CA ARG A 409 10.69 -7.51 14.95
C ARG A 409 10.26 -8.97 14.92
N PHE A 410 10.01 -9.54 16.09
CA PHE A 410 9.32 -10.81 16.23
C PHE A 410 7.86 -10.53 16.57
N THR A 411 6.94 -11.17 15.88
CA THR A 411 5.50 -10.91 16.00
C THR A 411 4.75 -12.23 16.28
N PHE A 412 3.88 -12.20 17.27
CA PHE A 412 2.87 -13.22 17.53
C PHE A 412 1.48 -12.60 17.42
N SER A 413 0.62 -13.21 16.64
CA SER A 413 -0.78 -12.80 16.49
C SER A 413 -1.70 -14.00 16.67
N ALA A 414 -2.73 -13.87 17.49
CA ALA A 414 -3.81 -14.83 17.60
C ALA A 414 -5.15 -14.13 17.48
N LEU A 415 -6.02 -14.63 16.61
CA LEU A 415 -7.34 -14.08 16.34
C LEU A 415 -8.36 -15.21 16.34
N LEU A 416 -9.34 -15.14 17.24
CA LEU A 416 -10.51 -15.99 17.28
C LEU A 416 -11.71 -15.26 16.69
N ASN A 417 -12.24 -15.77 15.60
CA ASN A 417 -13.48 -15.32 14.99
C ASN A 417 -14.59 -16.31 15.28
N SER A 418 -15.69 -15.87 15.90
CA SER A 418 -16.80 -16.72 16.34
C SER A 418 -18.13 -16.16 15.84
N LYS A 419 -18.85 -16.95 15.07
CA LYS A 419 -20.22 -16.68 14.70
C LYS A 419 -21.14 -17.25 15.81
N ILE A 420 -21.62 -16.38 16.69
CA ILE A 420 -22.50 -16.77 17.81
C ILE A 420 -23.92 -17.05 17.29
N SER A 421 -24.37 -16.26 16.32
CA SER A 421 -25.64 -16.43 15.61
C SER A 421 -25.58 -15.74 14.24
N ASN A 422 -26.65 -15.85 13.46
CA ASN A 422 -26.76 -15.09 12.22
C ASN A 422 -26.81 -13.56 12.42
N LYS A 423 -27.05 -13.12 13.66
CA LYS A 423 -27.06 -11.68 14.06
C LYS A 423 -25.77 -11.23 14.71
N LEU A 424 -25.04 -12.10 15.40
CA LEU A 424 -23.89 -11.74 16.22
C LEU A 424 -22.65 -12.51 15.80
N THR A 425 -21.63 -11.76 15.41
CA THR A 425 -20.26 -12.24 15.22
C THR A 425 -19.36 -11.56 16.22
N PHE A 426 -18.54 -12.33 16.89
CA PHE A 426 -17.58 -11.89 17.88
C PHE A 426 -16.18 -12.18 17.38
N ARG A 427 -15.25 -11.23 17.59
CA ARG A 427 -13.85 -11.38 17.24
C ARG A 427 -13.00 -10.89 18.40
N THR A 428 -12.06 -11.69 18.84
CA THR A 428 -11.09 -11.32 19.88
C THR A 428 -9.71 -11.80 19.49
N GLY A 429 -8.71 -11.11 19.96
CA GLY A 429 -7.33 -11.49 19.64
C GLY A 429 -6.31 -10.70 20.43
N VAL A 430 -5.07 -11.05 20.15
CA VAL A 430 -3.89 -10.39 20.69
C VAL A 430 -2.81 -10.30 19.63
N LEU A 431 -2.13 -9.19 19.58
CA LEU A 431 -0.92 -8.97 18.82
C LEU A 431 0.19 -8.62 19.81
N LEU A 432 1.30 -9.32 19.70
CA LEU A 432 2.49 -9.11 20.53
C LEU A 432 3.70 -8.94 19.61
N GLU A 433 4.42 -7.85 19.78
CA GLU A 433 5.58 -7.49 18.98
C GLU A 433 6.77 -7.25 19.90
N PHE A 434 7.88 -7.87 19.58
CA PHE A 434 9.18 -7.65 20.23
C PHE A 434 10.13 -7.04 19.25
N PHE A 435 10.61 -5.85 19.57
CA PHE A 435 11.53 -5.07 18.75
C PHE A 435 12.95 -5.16 19.29
N SER A 436 13.90 -5.23 18.38
CA SER A 436 15.33 -5.03 18.66
C SER A 436 15.86 -4.02 17.66
N LEU A 437 16.17 -2.83 18.15
CA LEU A 437 16.71 -1.71 17.37
C LEU A 437 18.20 -1.59 17.62
N LYS A 438 18.98 -1.53 16.56
CA LYS A 438 20.38 -1.13 16.58
C LYS A 438 20.57 0.01 15.61
N THR A 439 21.07 1.13 16.08
CA THR A 439 21.27 2.32 15.26
C THR A 439 22.57 3.02 15.64
N ASN A 440 23.27 3.51 14.64
CA ASN A 440 24.50 4.27 14.80
C ASN A 440 24.54 5.33 13.71
N LEU A 441 24.66 6.60 14.10
CA LEU A 441 24.69 7.73 13.18
C LEU A 441 25.80 8.69 13.59
N TRP A 442 26.69 8.95 12.66
CA TRP A 442 27.72 9.97 12.72
C TRP A 442 27.42 11.02 11.67
N ASP A 443 27.53 12.29 12.04
CA ASP A 443 27.20 13.40 11.17
C ASP A 443 28.02 14.64 11.50
N ARG A 444 28.26 15.46 10.47
CA ARG A 444 28.90 16.81 10.60
C ARG A 444 27.88 17.93 10.48
N ASP A 445 26.62 17.61 10.12
CA ASP A 445 25.60 18.63 9.88
C ASP A 445 25.40 19.50 11.14
N ARG A 446 25.42 20.80 10.94
CA ARG A 446 25.24 21.82 12.01
C ARG A 446 26.17 21.68 13.24
N GLN A 447 27.33 21.02 13.08
CA GLN A 447 28.31 20.92 14.14
C GLN A 447 29.26 22.10 14.06
N ALA A 448 29.84 22.47 15.21
CA ALA A 448 30.92 23.44 15.27
C ALA A 448 32.24 22.79 14.82
N ASP A 449 33.17 23.59 14.33
CA ASP A 449 34.56 23.21 14.14
C ASP A 449 35.33 23.53 15.47
N ASN A 450 35.43 22.56 16.35
CA ASN A 450 36.08 22.73 17.64
C ASN A 450 37.58 22.33 17.60
N ASP A 451 37.97 21.52 16.62
CA ASP A 451 39.36 21.08 16.46
C ASP A 451 40.17 21.98 15.51
N GLY A 452 39.52 22.88 14.80
CA GLY A 452 40.12 23.90 13.95
C GLY A 452 40.69 23.36 12.64
N ASP A 453 40.22 22.24 12.15
CA ASP A 453 40.64 21.64 10.87
C ASP A 453 39.96 22.31 9.66
N GLY A 454 39.03 23.22 9.87
CA GLY A 454 38.29 23.96 8.86
C GLY A 454 37.00 23.24 8.40
N TYR A 455 36.61 22.19 9.10
CA TYR A 455 35.38 21.41 8.82
C TYR A 455 34.57 21.26 10.10
N PRO A 456 33.22 21.13 9.99
CA PRO A 456 32.40 20.79 11.16
C PRO A 456 32.84 19.47 11.80
N ASP A 457 32.81 19.35 13.12
CA ASP A 457 33.21 18.14 13.85
C ASP A 457 32.36 16.91 13.43
N TYR A 458 33.02 15.76 13.29
CA TYR A 458 32.34 14.49 13.02
C TYR A 458 31.93 13.85 14.32
N VAL A 459 30.63 14.00 14.69
CA VAL A 459 30.09 13.58 15.98
C VAL A 459 29.11 12.43 15.87
N ASN A 460 29.03 11.65 16.93
CA ASN A 460 28.05 10.57 17.04
C ASN A 460 26.73 11.11 17.60
N LEU A 461 25.69 11.22 16.76
CA LEU A 461 24.36 11.73 17.13
C LEU A 461 23.47 10.63 17.69
N LEU A 462 23.71 9.38 17.28
CA LEU A 462 22.85 8.28 17.66
C LEU A 462 23.67 6.99 17.72
N ASN A 463 23.75 6.39 18.89
CA ASN A 463 24.38 5.09 19.08
C ASN A 463 23.61 4.33 20.15
N THR A 464 22.75 3.43 19.74
CA THR A 464 21.95 2.66 20.68
C THR A 464 21.68 1.25 20.20
N THR A 465 21.55 0.36 21.18
CA THR A 465 20.91 -0.95 21.01
C THR A 465 19.81 -1.04 22.05
N SER A 466 18.57 -1.12 21.62
CA SER A 466 17.40 -1.11 22.51
C SER A 466 16.43 -2.22 22.14
N ASN A 467 15.83 -2.81 23.17
CA ASN A 467 14.74 -3.79 23.01
C ASN A 467 13.48 -3.23 23.69
N TYR A 468 12.36 -3.37 23.03
CA TYR A 468 11.06 -2.99 23.57
C TYR A 468 9.97 -3.88 22.98
N SER A 469 8.77 -3.80 23.54
CA SER A 469 7.63 -4.58 23.06
C SER A 469 6.35 -3.76 23.03
N ILE A 470 5.44 -4.18 22.17
CA ILE A 470 4.08 -3.65 22.11
C ILE A 470 3.12 -4.83 22.26
N LEU A 471 2.23 -4.74 23.24
CA LEU A 471 1.15 -5.72 23.45
C LEU A 471 -0.18 -5.08 23.11
N GLN A 472 -0.94 -5.72 22.24
CA GLN A 472 -2.18 -5.18 21.70
C GLN A 472 -3.32 -6.22 21.79
N PRO A 473 -3.99 -6.37 22.96
CA PRO A 473 -5.21 -7.15 23.07
C PRO A 473 -6.40 -6.39 22.49
N TYR A 474 -7.33 -7.11 21.86
CA TYR A 474 -8.55 -6.49 21.34
C TYR A 474 -9.74 -7.43 21.40
N VAL A 475 -10.92 -6.81 21.43
CA VAL A 475 -12.21 -7.47 21.37
C VAL A 475 -13.18 -6.63 20.55
N MET A 476 -13.98 -7.26 19.71
CA MET A 476 -15.00 -6.57 18.94
C MET A 476 -16.17 -7.48 18.59
N ALA A 477 -17.30 -6.87 18.34
CA ALA A 477 -18.53 -7.54 17.93
C ALA A 477 -19.16 -6.81 16.75
N GLN A 478 -19.70 -7.58 15.81
CA GLN A 478 -20.63 -7.11 14.81
C GLN A 478 -22.00 -7.63 15.18
N TYR A 479 -22.95 -6.72 15.44
CA TYR A 479 -24.30 -7.07 15.80
C TYR A 479 -25.30 -6.51 14.78
N ARG A 480 -26.00 -7.39 14.10
CA ARG A 480 -27.09 -7.06 13.18
C ARG A 480 -28.36 -6.85 14.02
N LEU A 481 -28.59 -5.60 14.43
CA LEU A 481 -29.75 -5.20 15.23
C LEU A 481 -31.08 -5.45 14.51
N SER A 482 -31.07 -5.25 13.18
CA SER A 482 -32.16 -5.55 12.29
C SER A 482 -31.61 -5.90 10.90
N GLU A 483 -32.47 -6.19 9.93
CA GLU A 483 -32.08 -6.37 8.53
C GLU A 483 -31.35 -5.14 7.94
N LYS A 484 -31.69 -3.96 8.47
CA LYS A 484 -31.21 -2.67 7.99
C LYS A 484 -30.11 -2.05 8.85
N LEU A 485 -29.99 -2.47 10.12
CA LEU A 485 -29.12 -1.80 11.08
C LEU A 485 -28.05 -2.76 11.62
N THR A 486 -26.79 -2.41 11.39
CA THR A 486 -25.63 -3.17 11.86
C THR A 486 -24.74 -2.27 12.72
N LEU A 487 -24.41 -2.73 13.91
CA LEU A 487 -23.47 -2.11 14.84
C LEU A 487 -22.19 -2.94 14.85
N ASN A 488 -21.05 -2.29 14.64
CA ASN A 488 -19.73 -2.81 14.94
C ASN A 488 -19.20 -2.02 16.15
N ALA A 489 -18.79 -2.71 17.20
CA ALA A 489 -18.22 -2.07 18.39
C ALA A 489 -17.06 -2.90 18.91
N GLY A 490 -16.01 -2.24 19.41
CA GLY A 490 -14.84 -2.91 19.93
C GLY A 490 -14.01 -2.04 20.86
N LEU A 491 -13.11 -2.72 21.55
CA LEU A 491 -12.10 -2.13 22.41
C LEU A 491 -10.74 -2.70 21.99
N HIS A 492 -9.79 -1.82 21.75
CA HIS A 492 -8.38 -2.15 21.55
C HIS A 492 -7.61 -1.65 22.77
N GLY A 493 -6.65 -2.42 23.24
CA GLY A 493 -5.69 -2.01 24.24
C GLY A 493 -4.30 -1.97 23.63
N GLN A 494 -3.46 -1.04 24.05
CA GLN A 494 -2.05 -1.02 23.69
C GLN A 494 -1.19 -0.73 24.91
N TYR A 495 -0.17 -1.57 25.11
CA TYR A 495 0.87 -1.38 26.12
C TYR A 495 2.22 -1.27 25.41
N PHE A 496 2.94 -0.19 25.68
CA PHE A 496 4.27 0.10 25.14
C PHE A 496 5.30 -0.01 26.27
N SER A 497 6.18 -1.01 26.19
CA SER A 497 7.08 -1.35 27.29
C SER A 497 8.22 -0.37 27.50
N LEU A 498 8.56 0.49 26.52
CA LEU A 498 9.68 1.42 26.63
C LEU A 498 9.48 2.46 27.74
N ASN A 499 8.25 2.96 27.87
CA ASN A 499 7.84 3.95 28.86
C ASN A 499 6.63 3.49 29.69
N GLU A 500 6.32 2.19 29.69
CA GLU A 500 5.25 1.56 30.45
C GLU A 500 3.85 2.15 30.20
N GLN A 501 3.64 2.83 29.09
CA GLN A 501 2.36 3.46 28.78
C GLN A 501 1.33 2.43 28.34
N ALA A 502 0.15 2.48 28.97
CA ALA A 502 -1.01 1.67 28.61
C ALA A 502 -2.18 2.57 28.20
N VAL A 503 -2.84 2.23 27.10
CA VAL A 503 -4.01 2.96 26.60
C VAL A 503 -5.13 2.01 26.22
N ALA A 504 -6.37 2.52 26.27
CA ALA A 504 -7.58 1.84 25.85
C ALA A 504 -8.28 2.66 24.76
N GLU A 505 -8.68 2.00 23.67
CA GLU A 505 -9.14 2.63 22.43
C GLU A 505 -10.54 2.09 22.07
N PRO A 506 -11.62 2.76 22.51
CA PRO A 506 -12.97 2.42 22.08
C PRO A 506 -13.17 2.78 20.60
N ARG A 507 -13.86 1.91 19.88
CA ARG A 507 -14.19 2.06 18.48
C ARG A 507 -15.59 1.57 18.18
N ALA A 508 -16.34 2.32 17.38
CA ALA A 508 -17.70 1.95 17.02
C ALA A 508 -18.05 2.44 15.61
N ALA A 509 -18.83 1.64 14.90
CA ALA A 509 -19.41 2.04 13.64
C ALA A 509 -20.86 1.52 13.53
N LEU A 510 -21.75 2.35 13.04
CA LEU A 510 -23.13 2.02 12.79
C LEU A 510 -23.43 2.19 11.30
N THR A 511 -24.01 1.16 10.68
CA THR A 511 -24.41 1.18 9.27
C THR A 511 -25.93 0.97 9.21
N TYR A 512 -26.62 1.88 8.55
CA TYR A 512 -28.05 1.81 8.28
C TYR A 512 -28.31 1.67 6.78
N ALA A 513 -28.77 0.49 6.33
CA ALA A 513 -29.20 0.23 4.97
C ALA A 513 -30.65 0.73 4.80
N ILE A 514 -30.83 1.82 4.06
CA ILE A 514 -32.18 2.31 3.70
C ILE A 514 -32.89 1.26 2.86
N ASN A 515 -32.17 0.75 1.87
CA ASN A 515 -32.55 -0.34 0.95
C ASN A 515 -31.27 -1.06 0.47
N ASN A 516 -31.40 -1.94 -0.53
CA ASN A 516 -30.28 -2.70 -1.08
C ASN A 516 -29.23 -1.85 -1.83
N GLU A 517 -29.57 -0.61 -2.15
CA GLU A 517 -28.74 0.30 -2.95
C GLU A 517 -28.16 1.44 -2.13
N ASN A 518 -28.82 1.84 -1.06
CA ASN A 518 -28.52 3.05 -0.30
C ASN A 518 -28.24 2.74 1.16
N SER A 519 -27.14 3.27 1.68
CA SER A 519 -26.78 3.15 3.10
C SER A 519 -26.12 4.39 3.66
N PHE A 520 -26.37 4.65 4.93
CA PHE A 520 -25.64 5.59 5.77
C PHE A 520 -24.72 4.85 6.71
N SER A 521 -23.58 5.45 7.03
CA SER A 521 -22.65 4.95 8.04
C SER A 521 -22.13 6.08 8.89
N ILE A 522 -21.93 5.80 10.17
CA ILE A 522 -21.23 6.69 11.10
C ILE A 522 -20.17 5.87 11.83
N GLY A 523 -19.00 6.43 12.01
CA GLY A 523 -17.88 5.77 12.67
C GLY A 523 -17.17 6.71 13.65
N TYR A 524 -16.75 6.12 14.76
CA TYR A 524 -15.86 6.72 15.74
C TYR A 524 -14.74 5.75 16.07
N GLY A 525 -13.50 6.27 16.18
CA GLY A 525 -12.35 5.50 16.64
C GLY A 525 -11.38 6.37 17.41
N LEU A 526 -10.97 5.88 18.58
CA LEU A 526 -9.82 6.38 19.30
C LEU A 526 -8.62 5.53 18.91
N HIS A 527 -7.52 6.16 18.54
CA HIS A 527 -6.30 5.51 18.03
C HIS A 527 -5.07 6.14 18.67
N HIS A 528 -4.06 5.32 18.92
CA HIS A 528 -2.74 5.77 19.35
C HIS A 528 -1.66 5.18 18.48
N GLN A 529 -0.54 5.90 18.39
CA GLN A 529 0.65 5.48 17.65
C GLN A 529 1.89 5.93 18.40
N ASN A 530 2.89 5.07 18.52
CA ASN A 530 4.19 5.51 19.05
C ASN A 530 4.90 6.43 18.06
N VAL A 531 5.65 7.35 18.61
CA VAL A 531 6.59 8.17 17.85
C VAL A 531 7.58 7.25 17.13
N ALA A 532 8.06 7.64 15.96
CA ALA A 532 9.03 6.87 15.18
C ALA A 532 10.27 6.56 16.02
N ALA A 533 10.73 5.31 15.98
CA ALA A 533 11.83 4.83 16.81
C ALA A 533 13.11 5.67 16.70
N PRO A 534 13.53 6.20 15.53
CA PRO A 534 14.70 7.08 15.47
C PRO A 534 14.60 8.28 16.40
N LEU A 535 13.46 8.93 16.51
CA LEU A 535 13.28 10.08 17.38
C LEU A 535 13.35 9.73 18.88
N LEU A 536 12.91 8.54 19.27
CA LEU A 536 12.90 8.10 20.67
C LEU A 536 14.30 7.94 21.25
N PHE A 537 15.29 7.64 20.43
CA PHE A 537 16.65 7.26 20.88
C PHE A 537 17.72 8.30 20.54
N LEU A 538 17.35 9.49 20.08
CA LEU A 538 18.32 10.58 19.87
C LEU A 538 19.05 10.93 21.17
N ASN A 539 20.36 11.15 21.04
CA ASN A 539 21.20 11.57 22.12
C ASN A 539 21.28 13.10 22.22
N GLU A 540 21.08 13.63 23.41
CA GLU A 540 21.36 15.00 23.75
C GLU A 540 22.66 15.03 24.55
N ASN A 541 23.63 15.86 24.16
CA ASN A 541 24.84 16.05 24.92
C ASN A 541 24.63 17.10 26.02
N ARG A 542 24.57 16.66 27.28
CA ARG A 542 24.51 17.54 28.45
C ARG A 542 25.80 17.46 29.25
N ASN A 543 26.64 18.46 29.10
CA ASN A 543 27.94 18.55 29.80
C ASN A 543 28.82 17.31 29.57
N GLY A 544 28.92 16.82 28.36
CA GLY A 544 29.72 15.64 28.00
C GLY A 544 29.02 14.28 28.22
N ASN A 545 27.81 14.28 28.78
CA ASN A 545 27.01 13.07 28.95
C ASN A 545 25.93 12.97 27.86
N LEU A 546 25.87 11.87 27.15
CA LEU A 546 24.84 11.58 26.18
C LEU A 546 23.59 11.03 26.89
N ILE A 547 22.48 11.73 26.79
CA ILE A 547 21.19 11.40 27.43
C ILE A 547 20.10 11.26 26.35
N GLN A 548 19.33 10.20 26.41
CA GLN A 548 18.18 9.98 25.54
C GLN A 548 16.92 10.59 26.18
N THR A 549 16.61 11.82 25.81
CA THR A 549 15.57 12.63 26.45
C THR A 549 14.16 12.34 25.92
N ASN A 550 14.04 11.65 24.77
CA ASN A 550 12.76 11.42 24.09
C ASN A 550 12.08 10.07 24.42
N LYS A 551 12.68 9.24 25.29
CA LYS A 551 12.16 7.90 25.60
C LYS A 551 10.78 7.90 26.26
N ASP A 552 10.48 8.94 27.02
CA ASP A 552 9.25 9.06 27.80
C ASP A 552 8.13 9.77 27.05
N LEU A 553 8.26 9.96 25.73
CA LEU A 553 7.22 10.55 24.92
C LEU A 553 5.94 9.71 24.96
N ASP A 554 4.81 10.39 25.13
CA ASP A 554 3.50 9.75 25.04
C ASP A 554 3.24 9.19 23.64
N LEU A 555 2.34 8.21 23.57
CA LEU A 555 1.73 7.79 22.31
C LEU A 555 0.92 8.94 21.72
N VAL A 556 1.15 9.27 20.44
CA VAL A 556 0.33 10.24 19.70
C VAL A 556 -1.10 9.74 19.67
N ARG A 557 -2.06 10.57 20.03
CA ARG A 557 -3.49 10.23 20.11
C ARG A 557 -4.27 10.87 18.97
N SER A 558 -5.11 10.09 18.29
CA SER A 558 -6.00 10.57 17.23
C SER A 558 -7.43 10.07 17.44
N GLN A 559 -8.40 10.97 17.40
CA GLN A 559 -9.82 10.68 17.45
C GLN A 559 -10.43 10.87 16.07
N HIS A 560 -11.02 9.84 15.51
CA HIS A 560 -11.60 9.83 14.18
C HIS A 560 -13.13 9.85 14.26
N TYR A 561 -13.74 10.75 13.52
CA TYR A 561 -15.19 10.87 13.34
C TYR A 561 -15.47 10.82 11.83
N VAL A 562 -16.35 9.95 11.39
CA VAL A 562 -16.70 9.78 9.99
C VAL A 562 -18.20 9.63 9.83
N LEU A 563 -18.77 10.31 8.84
CA LEU A 563 -20.12 10.13 8.35
C LEU A 563 -20.05 9.80 6.86
N GLY A 564 -20.70 8.72 6.43
CA GLY A 564 -20.68 8.25 5.06
C GLY A 564 -22.06 8.00 4.49
N TYR A 565 -22.24 8.28 3.21
CA TYR A 565 -23.39 7.85 2.41
C TYR A 565 -22.89 7.11 1.18
N ASP A 566 -23.41 5.92 0.94
CA ASP A 566 -23.07 5.05 -0.19
C ASP A 566 -24.34 4.72 -0.96
N THR A 567 -24.31 4.94 -2.27
CA THR A 567 -25.45 4.63 -3.15
C THR A 567 -24.98 3.89 -4.39
N ARG A 568 -25.78 2.93 -4.82
CA ARG A 568 -25.64 2.22 -6.09
C ARG A 568 -26.82 2.56 -6.97
N PHE A 569 -26.54 2.90 -8.20
CA PHE A 569 -27.58 3.31 -9.16
C PHE A 569 -27.17 2.84 -10.55
N ALA A 570 -28.16 2.75 -11.43
CA ALA A 570 -27.96 2.19 -12.75
C ALA A 570 -27.18 0.86 -12.71
N ASP A 571 -26.91 0.23 -13.82
CA ASP A 571 -26.14 -1.01 -13.82
C ASP A 571 -24.65 -0.73 -13.56
N LYS A 572 -24.12 -1.19 -12.42
CA LYS A 572 -22.69 -1.14 -12.04
C LYS A 572 -22.11 0.24 -11.66
N TRP A 573 -22.93 1.24 -11.37
CA TRP A 573 -22.48 2.51 -10.83
C TRP A 573 -22.59 2.55 -9.30
N ARG A 574 -21.64 3.22 -8.66
CA ARG A 574 -21.62 3.51 -7.24
C ARG A 574 -21.17 4.95 -7.02
N ALA A 575 -21.84 5.66 -6.12
CA ALA A 575 -21.35 6.93 -5.60
C ALA A 575 -21.24 6.83 -4.08
N LYS A 576 -20.19 7.43 -3.53
CA LYS A 576 -19.94 7.50 -2.08
C LYS A 576 -19.51 8.91 -1.72
N VAL A 577 -20.07 9.43 -0.63
CA VAL A 577 -19.65 10.67 0.02
C VAL A 577 -19.24 10.35 1.44
N GLU A 578 -18.11 10.87 1.90
CA GLU A 578 -17.69 10.81 3.29
C GLU A 578 -17.31 12.21 3.78
N VAL A 579 -17.73 12.53 5.01
CA VAL A 579 -17.26 13.71 5.75
C VAL A 579 -16.53 13.20 6.98
N TYR A 580 -15.38 13.77 7.27
CA TYR A 580 -14.56 13.32 8.39
C TYR A 580 -13.97 14.49 9.17
N TYR A 581 -13.67 14.20 10.42
CA TYR A 581 -12.88 15.04 11.31
C TYR A 581 -11.95 14.15 12.15
N GLN A 582 -10.69 14.55 12.23
CA GLN A 582 -9.67 13.90 13.07
C GLN A 582 -9.09 14.95 14.01
N ALA A 583 -9.16 14.71 15.31
CA ALA A 583 -8.48 15.51 16.31
C ALA A 583 -7.24 14.77 16.79
N ILE A 584 -6.07 15.40 16.67
CA ILE A 584 -4.79 14.80 17.03
C ILE A 584 -4.18 15.60 18.18
N ASP A 585 -3.67 14.89 19.17
CA ASP A 585 -2.94 15.49 20.28
C ASP A 585 -1.79 14.58 20.76
N LYS A 586 -1.02 15.07 21.74
CA LYS A 586 0.17 14.41 22.25
C LYS A 586 1.27 14.18 21.19
N ALA A 587 1.25 14.92 20.08
CA ALA A 587 2.36 14.90 19.15
C ALA A 587 3.64 15.42 19.80
N ALA A 588 4.78 14.86 19.40
CA ALA A 588 6.08 15.32 19.89
C ALA A 588 6.41 16.69 19.30
N VAL A 589 6.75 17.63 20.14
CA VAL A 589 7.20 19.00 19.83
C VAL A 589 8.39 19.36 20.68
N GLU A 590 9.19 20.34 20.28
CA GLU A 590 10.32 20.79 21.09
C GLU A 590 9.88 21.39 22.45
N SER A 591 10.69 21.26 23.47
CA SER A 591 10.42 21.83 24.79
C SER A 591 10.48 23.35 24.81
N THR A 592 11.27 23.96 23.93
CA THR A 592 11.34 25.39 23.65
C THR A 592 10.32 25.77 22.58
N PRO A 593 9.77 27.00 22.58
CA PRO A 593 8.81 27.42 21.57
C PRO A 593 9.38 27.43 20.15
N THR A 594 8.94 26.49 19.30
CA THR A 594 9.30 26.38 17.88
C THR A 594 8.12 25.89 17.06
N SER A 595 8.23 25.90 15.73
CA SER A 595 7.24 25.37 14.80
C SER A 595 7.28 23.85 14.67
N TYR A 596 8.30 23.17 15.16
CA TYR A 596 8.47 21.73 14.97
C TYR A 596 7.34 20.90 15.58
N SER A 597 6.92 19.88 14.83
CA SER A 597 6.00 18.85 15.29
C SER A 597 6.26 17.52 14.56
N SER A 598 6.21 16.40 15.26
CA SER A 598 6.31 15.07 14.63
C SER A 598 5.18 14.78 13.62
N LEU A 599 4.12 15.59 13.60
CA LEU A 599 3.05 15.50 12.61
C LEU A 599 3.48 15.97 11.21
N THR A 600 4.58 16.69 11.10
CA THR A 600 5.11 17.20 9.82
C THR A 600 6.21 16.32 9.23
N GLU A 601 6.62 15.28 9.94
CA GLU A 601 7.68 14.34 9.55
C GLU A 601 7.14 13.14 8.77
N GLY A 602 8.04 12.30 8.22
CA GLY A 602 7.71 10.99 7.66
C GLY A 602 7.43 10.93 6.16
N ALA A 603 7.44 12.08 5.48
CA ALA A 603 7.73 12.15 4.05
C ALA A 603 9.25 12.25 3.86
N ASP A 604 9.74 12.23 2.66
CA ASP A 604 11.16 12.30 2.35
C ASP A 604 11.96 11.08 2.84
N PHE A 605 13.27 11.23 2.97
CA PHE A 605 14.17 10.11 3.26
C PHE A 605 14.53 9.96 4.74
N GLY A 606 13.85 10.65 5.67
CA GLY A 606 14.21 10.54 7.08
C GLY A 606 13.36 11.35 8.05
N PHE A 607 13.86 11.42 9.27
CA PHE A 607 13.36 12.26 10.34
C PHE A 607 14.42 13.27 10.72
N SER A 608 13.98 14.39 11.29
CA SER A 608 14.91 15.41 11.84
C SER A 608 15.72 14.82 12.99
N ILE A 609 17.00 14.62 12.77
CA ILE A 609 17.95 13.96 13.70
C ILE A 609 18.51 14.89 14.78
N ASP A 610 18.20 16.17 14.72
CA ASP A 610 18.58 17.21 15.67
C ASP A 610 17.54 17.46 16.79
N LYS A 611 16.39 16.79 16.75
CA LYS A 611 15.22 17.03 17.60
C LYS A 611 15.29 16.26 18.93
N THR A 612 16.08 16.75 19.84
CA THR A 612 16.16 16.24 21.21
C THR A 612 15.26 17.03 22.18
N SER A 613 15.11 16.58 23.42
CA SER A 613 14.29 17.23 24.44
C SER A 613 12.84 17.52 24.02
N LEU A 614 12.24 16.57 23.33
CA LEU A 614 10.86 16.68 22.89
C LEU A 614 9.86 16.45 24.04
N VAL A 615 8.67 17.02 23.90
CA VAL A 615 7.54 16.87 24.83
C VAL A 615 6.25 16.58 24.07
N SER A 616 5.36 15.81 24.66
CA SER A 616 4.10 15.35 24.03
C SER A 616 2.96 16.38 24.21
N LYS A 617 3.13 17.58 23.66
CA LYS A 617 2.18 18.71 23.78
C LYS A 617 1.62 19.18 22.43
N GLY A 618 2.14 18.69 21.32
CA GLY A 618 1.71 19.05 19.98
C GLY A 618 0.26 18.65 19.70
N LYS A 619 -0.40 19.42 18.86
CA LYS A 619 -1.79 19.23 18.45
C LYS A 619 -1.92 19.37 16.95
N GLY A 620 -2.94 18.74 16.38
CA GLY A 620 -3.30 18.91 14.99
C GLY A 620 -4.75 18.51 14.75
N PHE A 621 -5.25 18.82 13.57
CA PHE A 621 -6.51 18.28 13.10
C PHE A 621 -6.50 18.12 11.59
N ASN A 622 -7.31 17.16 11.13
CA ASN A 622 -7.60 16.96 9.71
C ASN A 622 -9.11 16.88 9.52
N GLN A 623 -9.64 17.57 8.54
CA GLN A 623 -11.06 17.55 8.23
C GLN A 623 -11.29 17.65 6.73
N GLY A 624 -12.36 17.08 6.24
CA GLY A 624 -12.64 17.15 4.81
C GLY A 624 -13.90 16.43 4.38
N ILE A 625 -14.18 16.60 3.10
CA ILE A 625 -15.23 15.91 2.37
C ILE A 625 -14.63 15.16 1.19
N GLU A 626 -15.05 13.93 1.01
CA GLU A 626 -14.60 13.01 -0.02
C GLU A 626 -15.78 12.58 -0.88
N PHE A 627 -15.55 12.55 -2.18
CA PHE A 627 -16.50 12.03 -3.16
C PHE A 627 -15.85 10.96 -4.01
N THR A 628 -16.53 9.83 -4.19
CA THR A 628 -16.13 8.77 -5.12
C THR A 628 -17.31 8.46 -6.04
N LEU A 629 -17.08 8.49 -7.35
CA LEU A 629 -17.97 7.96 -8.37
C LEU A 629 -17.25 6.84 -9.11
N GLU A 630 -17.79 5.64 -9.06
CA GLU A 630 -17.18 4.47 -9.65
C GLU A 630 -18.15 3.74 -10.55
N LYS A 631 -17.74 3.47 -11.77
CA LYS A 631 -18.36 2.49 -12.63
C LYS A 631 -17.50 1.25 -12.65
N PHE A 632 -18.00 0.19 -12.05
CA PHE A 632 -17.34 -1.10 -12.13
C PHE A 632 -17.29 -1.57 -13.58
N PHE A 633 -16.22 -2.31 -13.91
CA PHE A 633 -16.01 -2.75 -15.26
C PHE A 633 -17.25 -3.52 -15.77
N SER A 634 -17.81 -3.06 -16.87
CA SER A 634 -18.90 -3.71 -17.59
C SER A 634 -19.00 -3.13 -18.99
N LYS A 635 -19.49 -3.91 -19.95
CA LYS A 635 -19.59 -3.52 -21.36
C LYS A 635 -18.24 -3.01 -21.94
N GLY A 636 -17.14 -3.57 -21.42
CA GLY A 636 -15.78 -3.30 -21.87
C GLY A 636 -15.19 -1.97 -21.37
N TYR A 637 -15.75 -1.31 -20.36
CA TYR A 637 -15.15 -0.10 -19.79
C TYR A 637 -15.39 0.08 -18.28
N ASN A 638 -14.50 0.81 -17.64
CA ASN A 638 -14.60 1.24 -16.24
C ASN A 638 -14.30 2.73 -16.11
N VAL A 639 -14.78 3.34 -15.04
CA VAL A 639 -14.50 4.73 -14.66
C VAL A 639 -14.31 4.78 -13.14
N LEU A 640 -13.36 5.56 -12.68
CA LEU A 640 -13.22 5.97 -11.29
C LEU A 640 -12.95 7.47 -11.27
N PHE A 641 -13.80 8.21 -10.59
CA PHE A 641 -13.61 9.61 -10.29
C PHE A 641 -13.59 9.78 -8.77
N THR A 642 -12.57 10.43 -8.25
CA THR A 642 -12.45 10.75 -6.83
C THR A 642 -12.12 12.22 -6.65
N SER A 643 -12.70 12.82 -5.64
CA SER A 643 -12.41 14.20 -5.25
C SER A 643 -12.37 14.29 -3.73
N SER A 644 -11.38 14.97 -3.22
CA SER A 644 -11.21 15.26 -1.80
C SER A 644 -10.92 16.73 -1.64
N ILE A 645 -11.65 17.38 -0.75
CA ILE A 645 -11.39 18.75 -0.31
C ILE A 645 -11.14 18.66 1.18
N PHE A 646 -10.01 19.13 1.64
CA PHE A 646 -9.61 18.94 3.03
C PHE A 646 -8.71 20.06 3.55
N ASP A 647 -8.63 20.14 4.87
CA ASP A 647 -7.77 21.05 5.61
C ASP A 647 -7.04 20.25 6.70
N SER A 648 -5.71 20.40 6.75
CA SER A 648 -4.83 19.73 7.69
C SER A 648 -3.91 20.73 8.34
N LYS A 649 -4.03 20.87 9.67
CA LYS A 649 -3.28 21.87 10.43
C LYS A 649 -2.67 21.28 11.70
N TYR A 650 -1.60 21.92 12.14
CA TYR A 650 -0.90 21.54 13.36
C TYR A 650 -0.46 22.76 14.19
N LYS A 651 -0.04 22.50 15.42
CA LYS A 651 0.60 23.47 16.32
C LYS A 651 1.86 22.88 16.89
N GLY A 652 2.95 23.61 16.74
CA GLY A 652 4.20 23.35 17.44
C GLY A 652 4.14 23.74 18.92
N SER A 653 5.28 23.78 19.59
CA SER A 653 5.36 24.21 20.99
C SER A 653 5.17 25.69 21.19
N ASP A 654 5.33 26.51 20.15
CA ASP A 654 4.98 27.93 20.13
C ASP A 654 3.46 28.20 20.12
N ASN A 655 2.66 27.13 19.96
CA ASN A 655 1.20 27.15 19.93
C ASN A 655 0.59 27.95 18.77
N ILE A 656 1.37 28.25 17.72
CA ILE A 656 0.89 28.88 16.48
C ILE A 656 0.31 27.82 15.57
N GLU A 657 -0.90 28.07 15.05
CA GLU A 657 -1.54 27.17 14.08
C GLU A 657 -0.96 27.42 12.68
N ARG A 658 -0.55 26.33 12.03
CA ARG A 658 0.04 26.33 10.71
C ARG A 658 -0.56 25.26 9.83
N ASP A 659 -0.49 25.44 8.54
CA ASP A 659 -0.79 24.40 7.58
C ASP A 659 0.25 23.26 7.69
N SER A 660 -0.22 22.02 7.60
CA SER A 660 0.66 20.86 7.49
C SER A 660 1.33 20.85 6.11
N PRO A 661 2.57 20.34 5.96
CA PRO A 661 3.18 20.12 4.65
C PRO A 661 2.35 19.19 3.77
N PHE A 662 1.43 18.42 4.36
CA PHE A 662 0.52 17.50 3.69
C PHE A 662 -0.84 18.12 3.36
N ASN A 663 -1.04 19.42 3.62
CA ASN A 663 -2.28 20.13 3.31
C ASN A 663 -2.27 20.63 1.85
N ASN A 664 -2.66 19.73 0.92
CA ASN A 664 -2.86 20.13 -0.49
C ASN A 664 -4.15 20.91 -0.71
N GLY A 665 -5.06 20.95 0.28
CA GLY A 665 -6.38 21.58 0.16
C GLY A 665 -7.36 20.77 -0.68
N TYR A 666 -6.94 20.24 -1.82
CA TYR A 666 -7.75 19.37 -2.67
C TYR A 666 -6.91 18.35 -3.46
N VAL A 667 -7.54 17.22 -3.79
CA VAL A 667 -7.02 16.21 -4.73
C VAL A 667 -8.17 15.67 -5.56
N ILE A 668 -8.01 15.65 -6.88
CA ILE A 668 -8.99 15.13 -7.83
C ILE A 668 -8.31 14.14 -8.76
N ASN A 669 -8.87 12.93 -8.87
CA ASN A 669 -8.44 11.92 -9.82
C ASN A 669 -9.62 11.53 -10.73
N ALA A 670 -9.36 11.42 -12.02
CA ALA A 670 -10.28 10.89 -13.00
C ALA A 670 -9.57 9.80 -13.81
N LEU A 671 -10.04 8.57 -13.68
CA LEU A 671 -9.48 7.42 -14.37
C LEU A 671 -10.56 6.72 -15.19
N GLY A 672 -10.19 6.24 -16.37
CA GLY A 672 -11.09 5.45 -17.18
C GLY A 672 -10.33 4.53 -18.13
N GLY A 673 -10.95 3.39 -18.44
CA GLY A 673 -10.38 2.42 -19.35
C GLY A 673 -11.42 1.77 -20.25
N LYS A 674 -11.01 1.45 -21.47
CA LYS A 674 -11.80 0.73 -22.47
C LYS A 674 -11.02 -0.46 -22.99
N GLU A 675 -11.67 -1.61 -23.02
CA GLU A 675 -11.19 -2.84 -23.66
C GLU A 675 -11.93 -3.10 -24.97
N PHE A 676 -11.15 -3.52 -25.97
CA PHE A 676 -11.64 -3.91 -27.28
C PHE A 676 -11.22 -5.35 -27.53
N LYS A 677 -12.20 -6.22 -27.78
CA LYS A 677 -11.92 -7.58 -28.24
C LYS A 677 -11.41 -7.50 -29.69
N ILE A 678 -10.28 -8.14 -29.97
CA ILE A 678 -9.62 -8.10 -31.29
C ILE A 678 -9.34 -9.51 -31.83
N GLY A 679 -9.13 -9.59 -33.14
CA GLY A 679 -8.91 -10.83 -33.85
C GLY A 679 -10.21 -11.57 -34.22
N LYS A 680 -10.14 -12.50 -35.15
CA LYS A 680 -11.32 -13.22 -35.69
C LYS A 680 -12.06 -13.99 -34.59
N ALA A 681 -11.36 -14.58 -33.63
CA ALA A 681 -11.95 -15.36 -32.55
C ALA A 681 -12.33 -14.50 -31.31
N GLN A 682 -12.18 -13.17 -31.35
CA GLN A 682 -12.50 -12.24 -30.27
C GLN A 682 -11.91 -12.59 -28.89
N LYS A 683 -10.80 -13.37 -28.86
CA LYS A 683 -10.14 -13.86 -27.66
C LYS A 683 -9.00 -12.97 -27.17
N ASN A 684 -8.49 -12.10 -28.02
CA ASN A 684 -7.45 -11.13 -27.68
C ASN A 684 -8.08 -9.81 -27.27
N VAL A 685 -7.35 -9.05 -26.47
CA VAL A 685 -7.84 -7.79 -25.93
C VAL A 685 -6.82 -6.69 -26.17
N PHE A 686 -7.28 -5.57 -26.71
CA PHE A 686 -6.57 -4.31 -26.72
C PHE A 686 -7.23 -3.37 -25.73
N SER A 687 -6.46 -2.67 -24.90
CA SER A 687 -7.02 -1.73 -23.92
C SER A 687 -6.33 -0.38 -23.98
N ILE A 688 -7.12 0.66 -23.70
CA ILE A 688 -6.65 2.02 -23.50
C ILE A 688 -7.13 2.47 -22.13
N ASN A 689 -6.23 2.98 -21.30
CA ASN A 689 -6.54 3.54 -19.99
C ASN A 689 -5.94 4.93 -19.89
N GLY A 690 -6.71 5.87 -19.35
CA GLY A 690 -6.25 7.23 -19.10
C GLY A 690 -6.45 7.61 -17.64
N LYS A 691 -5.59 8.47 -17.13
CA LYS A 691 -5.66 9.03 -15.79
C LYS A 691 -5.30 10.52 -15.83
N ILE A 692 -6.11 11.32 -15.17
CA ILE A 692 -5.83 12.72 -14.86
C ILE A 692 -5.76 12.83 -13.33
N THR A 693 -4.72 13.46 -12.83
CA THR A 693 -4.60 13.85 -11.42
C THR A 693 -4.33 15.35 -11.34
N THR A 694 -5.07 16.04 -10.49
CA THR A 694 -4.78 17.42 -10.09
C THR A 694 -4.95 17.59 -8.60
N ALA A 695 -4.05 18.36 -7.99
CA ALA A 695 -4.04 18.60 -6.55
C ALA A 695 -3.53 20.02 -6.28
N GLY A 696 -3.87 20.60 -5.13
CA GLY A 696 -3.19 21.80 -4.67
C GLY A 696 -1.72 21.53 -4.37
N GLY A 697 -0.92 22.55 -4.41
CA GLY A 697 0.51 22.48 -4.06
C GLY A 697 0.69 22.14 -2.57
N ARG A 698 1.81 21.54 -2.22
CA ARG A 698 2.20 21.31 -0.82
C ARG A 698 2.67 22.62 -0.18
N HIS A 699 2.46 22.75 1.12
CA HIS A 699 3.01 23.85 1.91
C HIS A 699 4.48 23.59 2.23
N TYR A 700 5.29 24.66 2.20
CA TYR A 700 6.71 24.57 2.52
C TYR A 700 7.21 25.79 3.32
N THR A 701 8.31 25.60 4.05
CA THR A 701 9.00 26.66 4.75
C THR A 701 10.02 27.31 3.82
N PRO A 702 9.96 28.65 3.58
CA PRO A 702 10.90 29.31 2.69
C PRO A 702 12.32 29.27 3.23
N VAL A 703 13.30 29.14 2.34
CA VAL A 703 14.71 29.22 2.64
C VAL A 703 15.08 30.67 3.01
N ASP A 704 15.82 30.86 4.07
CA ASP A 704 16.50 32.11 4.38
C ASP A 704 17.86 32.13 3.66
N LEU A 705 17.87 32.72 2.45
CA LEU A 705 19.04 32.73 1.60
C LEU A 705 20.24 33.42 2.29
N SER A 706 20.00 34.53 2.99
CA SER A 706 21.09 35.27 3.64
C SER A 706 21.73 34.48 4.77
N ALA A 707 20.92 33.84 5.59
CA ALA A 707 21.40 32.94 6.65
C ALA A 707 22.09 31.70 6.06
N SER A 708 21.54 31.13 4.99
CA SER A 708 22.11 29.94 4.34
C SER A 708 23.49 30.22 3.73
N ILE A 709 23.70 31.40 3.12
CA ILE A 709 25.01 31.82 2.60
C ILE A 709 26.01 32.00 3.74
N ALA A 710 25.57 32.62 4.83
CA ALA A 710 26.45 32.91 5.99
C ALA A 710 26.93 31.63 6.70
N GLU A 711 26.03 30.66 6.83
CA GLU A 711 26.30 29.39 7.53
C GLU A 711 26.87 28.28 6.61
N GLY A 712 26.73 28.45 5.26
CA GLY A 712 27.20 27.46 4.29
C GLY A 712 26.32 26.22 4.15
N TYR A 713 25.12 26.21 4.74
CA TYR A 713 24.11 25.15 4.61
C TYR A 713 22.71 25.73 4.63
N GLU A 714 21.72 24.95 4.22
CA GLU A 714 20.34 25.42 4.12
C GLU A 714 19.76 25.80 5.49
N ILE A 715 19.32 27.04 5.62
CA ILE A 715 18.55 27.56 6.74
C ILE A 715 17.15 27.90 6.26
N ARG A 716 16.14 27.35 6.92
CA ARG A 716 14.73 27.69 6.68
C ARG A 716 14.20 28.62 7.77
N ASN A 717 13.35 29.56 7.37
CA ASN A 717 12.79 30.51 8.30
C ASN A 717 11.68 29.89 9.15
N ASP A 718 12.01 29.50 10.38
CA ASP A 718 11.08 28.84 11.31
C ASP A 718 9.83 29.69 11.65
N LEU A 719 9.95 31.02 11.67
CA LEU A 719 8.81 31.92 11.91
C LEU A 719 7.80 31.86 10.75
N LYS A 720 8.25 31.48 9.55
CA LYS A 720 7.44 31.26 8.35
C LYS A 720 7.25 29.80 8.02
N ALA A 721 7.30 28.93 9.01
CA ALA A 721 7.14 27.51 8.79
C ALA A 721 5.83 27.21 8.06
N TYR A 722 5.96 26.55 6.91
CA TYR A 722 4.88 26.13 5.99
C TYR A 722 3.93 27.25 5.54
N SER A 723 4.41 28.51 5.51
CA SER A 723 3.60 29.66 5.10
C SER A 723 3.48 29.83 3.59
N GLU A 724 4.38 29.22 2.83
CA GLU A 724 4.38 29.27 1.37
C GLU A 724 3.77 27.97 0.81
N GLN A 725 3.24 28.05 -0.42
CA GLN A 725 2.64 26.94 -1.12
C GLN A 725 3.21 26.82 -2.53
N TYR A 726 3.54 25.61 -2.97
CA TYR A 726 3.95 25.35 -4.36
C TYR A 726 2.77 25.54 -5.32
N ASP A 727 3.06 25.64 -6.60
CA ASP A 727 2.04 25.63 -7.64
C ASP A 727 1.24 24.33 -7.63
N SER A 728 0.01 24.39 -8.15
CA SER A 728 -0.87 23.23 -8.24
C SER A 728 -0.26 22.14 -9.11
N TYR A 729 -0.38 20.92 -8.63
CA TYR A 729 0.04 19.71 -9.32
C TYR A 729 -0.94 19.32 -10.42
N PHE A 730 -0.39 18.93 -11.58
CA PHE A 730 -1.17 18.37 -12.69
C PHE A 730 -0.40 17.26 -13.39
N ARG A 731 -1.08 16.15 -13.72
CA ARG A 731 -0.51 15.04 -14.46
C ARG A 731 -1.55 14.32 -15.30
N LEU A 732 -1.18 13.98 -16.52
CA LEU A 732 -1.95 13.14 -17.45
C LEU A 732 -1.12 11.92 -17.83
N ASP A 733 -1.69 10.72 -17.61
CA ASP A 733 -1.08 9.43 -17.96
C ASP A 733 -1.98 8.69 -18.96
N ILE A 734 -1.39 8.00 -19.94
CA ILE A 734 -2.10 7.18 -20.91
C ILE A 734 -1.38 5.85 -21.09
N LYS A 735 -2.10 4.75 -20.86
CA LYS A 735 -1.60 3.38 -20.99
C LYS A 735 -2.30 2.62 -22.10
N PHE A 736 -1.53 2.03 -22.98
CA PHE A 736 -1.99 1.10 -24.00
C PHE A 736 -1.52 -0.30 -23.63
N ALA A 737 -2.40 -1.29 -23.74
CA ALA A 737 -2.00 -2.66 -23.52
C ALA A 737 -2.67 -3.61 -24.52
N ILE A 738 -1.98 -4.67 -24.86
CA ILE A 738 -2.49 -5.74 -25.71
C ILE A 738 -2.24 -7.08 -25.03
N LYS A 739 -3.28 -7.92 -25.00
CA LYS A 739 -3.20 -9.29 -24.49
C LYS A 739 -3.56 -10.26 -25.60
N LEU A 740 -2.64 -11.17 -25.86
CA LEU A 740 -2.75 -12.18 -26.91
C LEU A 740 -2.85 -13.56 -26.27
N ASN A 741 -3.99 -14.22 -26.48
CA ASN A 741 -4.25 -15.57 -26.02
C ASN A 741 -3.96 -16.59 -27.12
N SER A 742 -3.18 -17.62 -26.82
CA SER A 742 -2.88 -18.70 -27.78
C SER A 742 -4.16 -19.47 -28.14
N SER A 743 -4.23 -20.02 -29.32
CA SER A 743 -5.32 -20.92 -29.77
C SER A 743 -5.02 -22.38 -29.52
N THR A 744 -3.76 -22.73 -29.34
CA THR A 744 -3.30 -24.11 -29.37
C THR A 744 -2.46 -24.50 -28.15
N LYS A 745 -2.00 -23.53 -27.37
CA LYS A 745 -1.15 -23.77 -26.21
C LYS A 745 -1.73 -23.08 -24.98
N LYS A 746 -1.50 -23.63 -23.80
CA LYS A 746 -1.81 -22.96 -22.52
C LYS A 746 -0.78 -21.84 -22.34
N SER A 747 -0.96 -20.72 -23.06
CA SER A 747 -0.05 -19.56 -22.95
C SER A 747 -0.73 -18.27 -23.38
N SER A 748 -0.29 -17.16 -22.76
CA SER A 748 -0.70 -15.81 -23.12
C SER A 748 0.46 -14.82 -23.07
N HIS A 749 0.40 -13.81 -23.92
CA HIS A 749 1.37 -12.72 -23.99
C HIS A 749 0.64 -11.42 -23.66
N SER A 750 1.26 -10.58 -22.85
CA SER A 750 0.77 -9.23 -22.55
C SER A 750 1.86 -8.21 -22.79
N PHE A 751 1.55 -7.16 -23.51
CA PHE A 751 2.43 -6.00 -23.74
C PHE A 751 1.73 -4.75 -23.27
N TYR A 752 2.46 -3.81 -22.72
CA TYR A 752 1.95 -2.48 -22.44
C TYR A 752 3.02 -1.40 -22.68
N VAL A 753 2.52 -0.21 -22.95
CA VAL A 753 3.26 1.05 -22.89
C VAL A 753 2.42 2.04 -22.11
N ASP A 754 3.01 2.65 -21.11
CA ASP A 754 2.39 3.62 -20.20
C ASP A 754 3.15 4.94 -20.28
N PHE A 755 2.55 5.93 -20.90
CA PHE A 755 3.09 7.27 -21.02
C PHE A 755 2.67 8.09 -19.81
N GLN A 756 3.59 8.30 -18.91
CA GLN A 756 3.39 9.04 -17.67
C GLN A 756 3.74 10.51 -17.88
N ASN A 757 2.94 11.41 -17.30
CA ASN A 757 3.05 12.84 -17.46
C ASN A 757 3.25 13.24 -18.93
N ILE A 758 2.32 12.80 -19.81
CA ILE A 758 2.42 13.01 -21.26
C ILE A 758 2.43 14.49 -21.67
N THR A 759 1.94 15.35 -20.80
CA THR A 759 1.97 16.81 -20.97
C THR A 759 3.33 17.42 -20.64
N ASN A 760 4.23 16.65 -20.06
CA ASN A 760 5.52 17.08 -19.52
C ASN A 760 5.39 18.31 -18.61
N ASN A 761 4.36 18.29 -17.73
CA ASN A 761 4.14 19.38 -16.80
C ASN A 761 5.21 19.40 -15.72
N ASN A 762 5.81 20.54 -15.45
CA ASN A 762 6.82 20.74 -14.42
C ASN A 762 6.10 20.92 -13.07
N ASN A 763 5.92 19.82 -12.34
CA ASN A 763 5.41 19.87 -10.98
C ASN A 763 6.58 20.08 -10.01
N VAL A 764 6.48 21.04 -9.12
CA VAL A 764 7.56 21.39 -8.21
C VAL A 764 7.77 20.24 -7.19
N PHE A 765 9.00 19.77 -7.05
CA PHE A 765 9.40 18.84 -6.01
C PHE A 765 9.79 19.61 -4.73
N THR A 766 10.79 20.50 -4.84
CA THR A 766 11.25 21.33 -3.72
C THR A 766 11.89 22.62 -4.20
N LYS A 767 12.05 23.57 -3.28
CA LYS A 767 12.96 24.71 -3.42
C LYS A 767 14.03 24.57 -2.34
N SER A 768 15.28 24.45 -2.75
CA SER A 768 16.40 24.20 -1.84
C SER A 768 17.58 25.12 -2.11
N TYR A 769 18.40 25.32 -1.09
CA TYR A 769 19.63 26.08 -1.21
C TYR A 769 20.72 25.22 -1.87
N ASN A 770 21.25 25.72 -2.99
CA ASN A 770 22.39 25.11 -3.65
C ASN A 770 23.67 25.77 -3.12
N ARG A 771 24.53 24.98 -2.43
CA ARG A 771 25.75 25.45 -1.81
C ARG A 771 26.82 25.90 -2.82
N VAL A 772 26.82 25.30 -4.02
CA VAL A 772 27.80 25.60 -5.07
C VAL A 772 27.50 26.95 -5.71
N THR A 773 26.24 27.18 -6.08
CA THR A 773 25.80 28.43 -6.73
C THR A 773 25.40 29.51 -5.75
N GLN A 774 25.22 29.18 -4.47
CA GLN A 774 24.71 30.06 -3.40
C GLN A 774 23.35 30.69 -3.73
N GLN A 775 22.48 29.94 -4.39
CA GLN A 775 21.14 30.36 -4.80
C GLN A 775 20.06 29.37 -4.30
N VAL A 776 18.82 29.81 -4.29
CA VAL A 776 17.67 28.92 -4.09
C VAL A 776 17.21 28.42 -5.44
N ASN A 777 17.38 27.14 -5.67
CA ASN A 777 16.95 26.47 -6.89
C ASN A 777 15.59 25.81 -6.71
N GLN A 778 14.78 25.78 -7.77
CA GLN A 778 13.58 24.96 -7.84
C GLN A 778 13.92 23.65 -8.53
N ILE A 779 13.63 22.55 -7.85
CA ILE A 779 13.78 21.20 -8.40
C ILE A 779 12.38 20.70 -8.74
N ASP A 780 12.19 20.25 -9.99
CA ASP A 780 10.92 19.73 -10.46
C ASP A 780 10.85 18.21 -10.27
N GLN A 781 9.63 17.70 -10.15
CA GLN A 781 9.35 16.27 -10.11
C GLN A 781 9.60 15.63 -11.48
N ILE A 782 9.46 14.30 -11.55
CA ILE A 782 9.66 13.54 -12.78
C ILE A 782 8.76 14.09 -13.91
N GLY A 783 9.37 14.56 -14.99
CA GLY A 783 8.71 14.99 -16.21
C GLY A 783 8.09 13.83 -17.00
N PHE A 784 8.06 13.94 -18.32
CA PHE A 784 7.58 12.86 -19.18
C PHE A 784 8.40 11.58 -19.02
N GLN A 785 7.74 10.49 -18.64
CA GLN A 785 8.39 9.19 -18.48
C GLN A 785 7.58 8.08 -19.13
N PRO A 786 8.09 7.38 -20.14
CA PRO A 786 7.50 6.16 -20.66
C PRO A 786 7.86 4.98 -19.76
N ASP A 787 6.87 4.13 -19.48
CA ASP A 787 7.05 2.80 -18.89
C ASP A 787 6.52 1.75 -19.88
N PHE A 788 7.20 0.62 -19.99
CA PHE A 788 6.80 -0.45 -20.89
C PHE A 788 7.00 -1.79 -20.21
N GLY A 789 6.22 -2.77 -20.63
CA GLY A 789 6.40 -4.11 -20.12
C GLY A 789 5.87 -5.19 -21.05
N TYR A 790 6.48 -6.34 -20.90
CA TYR A 790 6.09 -7.59 -21.54
C TYR A 790 5.98 -8.70 -20.49
N LYS A 791 4.93 -9.52 -20.61
CA LYS A 791 4.69 -10.66 -19.74
C LYS A 791 4.27 -11.86 -20.58
N TYR A 792 4.87 -13.00 -20.32
CA TYR A 792 4.54 -14.30 -20.88
C TYR A 792 4.10 -15.22 -19.75
N GLN A 793 2.93 -15.85 -19.91
CA GLN A 793 2.33 -16.79 -18.95
C GLN A 793 2.09 -18.13 -19.66
N PHE A 794 2.46 -19.22 -19.02
CA PHE A 794 2.37 -20.57 -19.61
C PHE A 794 2.35 -21.69 -18.55
#